data_adce16df93e72f4da08e9fa710524dc6
#
_entry.id   adce16df93e72f4da08e9fa710524dc6
#
_cell.length_a   1.000
_cell.length_b   1.000
_cell.length_c   1.000
_cell.angle_alpha   90.00
_cell.angle_beta   90.00
_cell.angle_gamma   90.00
#
_symmetry.space_group_name_H-M   'P 1'
#
loop_
_entity.id
_entity.type
_entity.pdbx_description
1 polymer ?
#
loop_
_entity_poly.entity_id
_entity_poly.type
_entity_poly.pdbx_seq_one_letter_code
_entity_poly.pdbx_strand_id
1 'polypeptide(L)'
;MSVIAPNPVPVETSAEVPARVVFGGLALASFAALLLELALTRLFSVVLFYHFAFLAISIALLGLGAGGVFAYLLRAQLASIETRRFAALLCLVNAVAVPVALEIVLHVPVKLDVSGKNFLRLTALYLAAAVPFFLTGLLFSVVFAREPHRIPRLYGVDLGGGALACLMLVPLLNWLGGPNTILFAAATLGVAAMVWMESRKARRIAVFLTLALAAMIAANHSGRLIDVVYAKGEFRDPEWVEFAQWNALSRVEVDRQDQAKTIVIDADASTYIMNADLAQWKGSQWEHDLMSAPPALANVLRPRGEFAIIGPGGGVDVLRAIANGSPSVTGFEINPLIANTIMRGRYADYAQHLYERPEVHMHVTDGRSFLRSTPQRFDVVQMTLVDTWASTAAGAFALSENNLYTVEAFREYFQHLKPEGMIAITRWEFRRPREALRVVAVAMDALHSLGVANPEHHFIVASEGVLDEDGIPVVVLAKKTPFTAEEEAEVLAHFQRYDDLDALYLPSDPGENPFSALIASNDPYLFARDYAYNVAPVSDNAPFFFFTLKPGQILGESGLKQGIDWKVNLGVLVLILVLLISLVAVLAFLIVPMALRGRNLRHSPLPLLYFIAVGLGYILVEIAFIQRFVLFLGHPTYALTVVIFLLMLSSGAGSLFSRLWLPRTELIWVPLALVIATLAADVFFLPSRLATFVGFDLSYRLLISGVLLVPLGFVMGMPFPTGLRALASASASSATRAASGSSVEWAWAMNAAASVLGSVLAMVIAIRYGLSVTLGCGAVAYFLALLLTSALPSKAA
;
A
#
# COMPACT_ATOMS: atom_id res chain seq x y z
N MET A 1 63.96 -43.72 6.55
CA MET A 1 63.37 -42.54 7.19
C MET A 1 61.90 -42.43 6.80
N SER A 2 61.05 -42.93 7.66
CA SER A 2 59.59 -42.89 7.48
C SER A 2 59.08 -41.54 7.94
N VAL A 3 58.51 -40.77 7.04
CA VAL A 3 57.84 -39.53 7.36
C VAL A 3 56.51 -39.85 8.03
N ILE A 4 56.38 -39.57 9.32
CA ILE A 4 55.15 -39.65 10.10
C ILE A 4 54.26 -38.50 9.64
N ALA A 5 53.11 -38.85 9.00
CA ALA A 5 52.08 -37.88 8.69
C ALA A 5 51.46 -37.36 10.01
N PRO A 6 51.24 -36.06 10.18
CA PRO A 6 50.61 -35.54 11.36
C PRO A 6 49.16 -36.06 11.44
N ASN A 7 48.78 -36.56 12.61
CA ASN A 7 47.38 -36.94 12.92
C ASN A 7 46.43 -35.76 12.60
N PRO A 8 45.30 -36.04 11.96
CA PRO A 8 44.28 -35.00 11.81
C PRO A 8 43.78 -34.59 13.20
N VAL A 9 43.95 -33.30 13.49
CA VAL A 9 43.33 -32.68 14.68
C VAL A 9 41.85 -33.00 14.66
N PRO A 10 41.27 -33.56 15.74
CA PRO A 10 39.80 -33.77 15.78
C PRO A 10 39.13 -32.45 15.64
N VAL A 11 38.35 -32.28 14.59
CA VAL A 11 37.37 -31.21 14.48
C VAL A 11 36.39 -31.45 15.63
N GLU A 12 36.50 -30.68 16.70
CA GLU A 12 35.50 -30.66 17.76
C GLU A 12 34.13 -30.51 17.06
N THR A 13 33.31 -31.55 17.13
CA THR A 13 31.91 -31.54 16.69
C THR A 13 31.22 -30.50 17.55
N SER A 14 31.03 -29.29 17.00
CA SER A 14 30.22 -28.29 17.68
C SER A 14 28.88 -28.92 18.07
N ALA A 15 28.54 -28.88 19.36
CA ALA A 15 27.31 -29.44 19.89
C ALA A 15 26.12 -28.95 19.06
N GLU A 16 25.31 -29.89 18.54
CA GLU A 16 24.12 -29.54 17.75
C GLU A 16 23.24 -28.60 18.56
N VAL A 17 22.87 -27.48 17.96
CA VAL A 17 21.96 -26.51 18.59
C VAL A 17 20.59 -27.19 18.75
N PRO A 18 19.98 -27.16 19.94
CA PRO A 18 18.68 -27.77 20.16
C PRO A 18 17.62 -27.21 19.20
N ALA A 19 16.86 -28.08 18.54
CA ALA A 19 15.89 -27.69 17.51
C ALA A 19 14.89 -26.59 18.00
N ARG A 20 14.46 -26.67 19.26
CA ARG A 20 13.58 -25.68 19.89
C ARG A 20 14.20 -24.27 19.95
N VAL A 21 15.51 -24.17 20.11
CA VAL A 21 16.23 -22.88 20.14
C VAL A 21 16.31 -22.30 18.72
N VAL A 22 16.64 -23.15 17.75
CA VAL A 22 16.73 -22.73 16.34
C VAL A 22 15.36 -22.27 15.82
N PHE A 23 14.32 -23.09 16.03
CA PHE A 23 12.98 -22.76 15.55
C PHE A 23 12.37 -21.56 16.30
N GLY A 24 12.50 -21.50 17.63
CA GLY A 24 11.98 -20.39 18.41
C GLY A 24 12.67 -19.06 18.11
N GLY A 25 14.02 -19.08 18.03
CA GLY A 25 14.79 -17.89 17.69
C GLY A 25 14.53 -17.39 16.26
N LEU A 26 14.38 -18.32 15.30
CA LEU A 26 14.06 -17.98 13.91
C LEU A 26 12.64 -17.42 13.80
N ALA A 27 11.64 -18.06 14.42
CA ALA A 27 10.24 -17.59 14.38
C ALA A 27 10.10 -16.17 14.94
N LEU A 28 10.77 -15.87 16.07
CA LEU A 28 10.75 -14.53 16.67
C LEU A 28 11.45 -13.50 15.79
N ALA A 29 12.57 -13.85 15.15
CA ALA A 29 13.27 -12.96 14.24
C ALA A 29 12.46 -12.69 12.97
N SER A 30 11.80 -13.71 12.41
CA SER A 30 10.90 -13.58 11.27
C SER A 30 9.67 -12.73 11.61
N PHE A 31 9.03 -13.01 12.75
CA PHE A 31 7.94 -12.18 13.25
C PHE A 31 8.35 -10.69 13.35
N ALA A 32 9.50 -10.42 13.97
CA ALA A 32 9.99 -9.06 14.15
C ALA A 32 10.32 -8.38 12.80
N ALA A 33 10.92 -9.11 11.87
CA ALA A 33 11.27 -8.57 10.56
C ALA A 33 10.03 -8.19 9.75
N LEU A 34 9.04 -9.07 9.66
CA LEU A 34 7.82 -8.76 8.90
C LEU A 34 6.94 -7.73 9.63
N LEU A 35 6.88 -7.76 10.96
CA LEU A 35 6.19 -6.71 11.71
C LEU A 35 6.82 -5.34 11.46
N LEU A 36 8.17 -5.27 11.42
CA LEU A 36 8.90 -4.05 11.08
C LEU A 36 8.60 -3.59 9.65
N GLU A 37 8.59 -4.50 8.68
CA GLU A 37 8.27 -4.18 7.28
C GLU A 37 6.88 -3.56 7.15
N LEU A 38 5.88 -4.22 7.70
CA LEU A 38 4.48 -3.77 7.65
C LEU A 38 4.26 -2.47 8.44
N ALA A 39 4.91 -2.32 9.60
CA ALA A 39 4.84 -1.08 10.38
C ALA A 39 5.56 0.09 9.68
N LEU A 40 6.70 -0.17 9.00
CA LEU A 40 7.38 0.83 8.16
C LEU A 40 6.55 1.22 6.95
N THR A 41 5.83 0.30 6.32
CA THR A 41 4.87 0.60 5.23
C THR A 41 3.87 1.66 5.71
N ARG A 42 3.33 1.49 6.91
CA ARG A 42 2.41 2.45 7.52
C ARG A 42 3.10 3.77 7.91
N LEU A 43 4.29 3.70 8.49
CA LEU A 43 5.04 4.90 8.89
C LEU A 43 5.44 5.73 7.66
N PHE A 44 5.91 5.10 6.59
CA PHE A 44 6.30 5.79 5.35
C PHE A 44 5.13 6.50 4.67
N SER A 45 3.92 5.97 4.76
CA SER A 45 2.74 6.65 4.22
C SER A 45 2.43 7.96 4.93
N VAL A 46 2.86 8.12 6.19
CA VAL A 46 2.72 9.36 6.98
C VAL A 46 3.90 10.29 6.79
N VAL A 47 5.13 9.78 7.00
CA VAL A 47 6.36 10.59 7.01
C VAL A 47 6.77 11.05 5.60
N LEU A 48 6.59 10.18 4.61
CA LEU A 48 6.95 10.46 3.23
C LEU A 48 5.69 10.81 2.42
N PHE A 49 5.23 9.89 1.62
CA PHE A 49 3.97 9.96 0.86
C PHE A 49 3.48 8.53 0.65
N TYR A 50 2.22 8.36 0.38
CA TYR A 50 1.59 7.05 0.22
C TYR A 50 2.32 6.10 -0.75
N HIS A 51 2.90 6.62 -1.81
CA HIS A 51 3.68 5.84 -2.80
C HIS A 51 4.90 5.14 -2.20
N PHE A 52 5.50 5.73 -1.17
CA PHE A 52 6.66 5.16 -0.50
C PHE A 52 6.30 3.98 0.43
N ALA A 53 4.99 3.68 0.59
CA ALA A 53 4.58 2.48 1.31
C ALA A 53 5.18 1.21 0.66
N PHE A 54 5.14 1.11 -0.67
CA PHE A 54 5.75 -0.01 -1.39
C PHE A 54 7.29 -0.03 -1.32
N LEU A 55 7.91 1.10 -1.01
CA LEU A 55 9.34 1.18 -0.77
C LEU A 55 9.77 0.32 0.42
N ALA A 56 8.94 0.19 1.47
CA ALA A 56 9.25 -0.65 2.62
C ALA A 56 9.44 -2.11 2.22
N ILE A 57 8.59 -2.65 1.34
CA ILE A 57 8.73 -4.01 0.80
C ILE A 57 10.06 -4.15 0.03
N SER A 58 10.37 -3.19 -0.85
CA SER A 58 11.63 -3.20 -1.60
C SER A 58 12.87 -3.14 -0.69
N ILE A 59 12.83 -2.30 0.35
CA ILE A 59 13.88 -2.17 1.37
C ILE A 59 14.09 -3.48 2.13
N ALA A 60 13.00 -4.11 2.58
CA ALA A 60 13.04 -5.35 3.31
C ALA A 60 13.65 -6.47 2.46
N LEU A 61 13.16 -6.66 1.24
CA LEU A 61 13.68 -7.67 0.31
C LEU A 61 15.14 -7.43 -0.06
N LEU A 62 15.55 -6.16 -0.29
CA LEU A 62 16.94 -5.81 -0.55
C LEU A 62 17.83 -6.12 0.66
N GLY A 63 17.42 -5.69 1.86
CA GLY A 63 18.17 -5.94 3.09
C GLY A 63 18.35 -7.43 3.35
N LEU A 64 17.27 -8.21 3.29
CA LEU A 64 17.31 -9.67 3.45
C LEU A 64 18.23 -10.33 2.41
N GLY A 65 18.10 -9.94 1.14
CA GLY A 65 18.93 -10.44 0.06
C GLY A 65 20.41 -10.08 0.22
N ALA A 66 20.71 -8.83 0.55
CA ALA A 66 22.08 -8.36 0.79
C ALA A 66 22.72 -9.10 1.98
N GLY A 67 21.97 -9.29 3.09
CA GLY A 67 22.42 -10.10 4.22
C GLY A 67 22.81 -11.52 3.80
N GLY A 68 22.01 -12.14 2.92
CA GLY A 68 22.31 -13.45 2.33
C GLY A 68 23.59 -13.47 1.51
N VAL A 69 23.77 -12.49 0.63
CA VAL A 69 25.01 -12.35 -0.16
C VAL A 69 26.23 -12.15 0.73
N PHE A 70 26.13 -11.30 1.74
CA PHE A 70 27.24 -11.07 2.68
C PHE A 70 27.52 -12.29 3.55
N ALA A 71 26.54 -13.09 3.94
CA ALA A 71 26.77 -14.37 4.61
C ALA A 71 27.64 -15.30 3.74
N TYR A 72 27.36 -15.36 2.44
CA TYR A 72 28.17 -16.11 1.49
C TYR A 72 29.58 -15.55 1.35
N LEU A 73 29.75 -14.23 1.19
CA LEU A 73 31.05 -13.60 1.03
C LEU A 73 31.95 -13.80 2.25
N LEU A 74 31.37 -13.75 3.44
CA LEU A 74 32.08 -13.84 4.72
C LEU A 74 32.11 -15.28 5.28
N ARG A 75 31.64 -16.29 4.52
CA ARG A 75 31.48 -17.66 5.01
C ARG A 75 32.73 -18.26 5.68
N ALA A 76 33.91 -17.95 5.16
CA ALA A 76 35.18 -18.43 5.72
C ALA A 76 35.46 -17.82 7.10
N GLN A 77 35.15 -16.55 7.29
CA GLN A 77 35.32 -15.84 8.56
C GLN A 77 34.24 -16.26 9.56
N LEU A 78 33.00 -16.44 9.06
CA LEU A 78 31.84 -16.86 9.87
C LEU A 78 31.95 -18.32 10.30
N ALA A 79 32.68 -19.18 9.58
CA ALA A 79 32.85 -20.61 9.89
C ALA A 79 33.45 -20.86 11.29
N SER A 80 34.30 -19.95 11.77
CA SER A 80 34.94 -20.06 13.10
C SER A 80 34.01 -19.61 14.26
N ILE A 81 32.89 -18.96 13.98
CA ILE A 81 32.01 -18.40 15.00
C ILE A 81 30.89 -19.42 15.30
N GLU A 82 30.63 -19.69 16.56
CA GLU A 82 29.54 -20.54 17.01
C GLU A 82 28.17 -19.99 16.61
N THR A 83 27.28 -20.83 16.04
CA THR A 83 25.97 -20.41 15.52
C THR A 83 25.12 -19.67 16.55
N ARG A 84 25.06 -20.18 17.78
CA ARG A 84 24.25 -19.57 18.85
C ARG A 84 24.74 -18.19 19.24
N ARG A 85 26.06 -18.02 19.39
CA ARG A 85 26.66 -16.72 19.74
C ARG A 85 26.47 -15.70 18.65
N PHE A 86 26.63 -16.13 17.39
CA PHE A 86 26.46 -15.25 16.24
C PHE A 86 24.99 -14.83 16.08
N ALA A 87 24.05 -15.77 16.15
CA ALA A 87 22.62 -15.48 16.08
C ALA A 87 22.16 -14.56 17.24
N ALA A 88 22.62 -14.83 18.46
CA ALA A 88 22.33 -13.99 19.62
C ALA A 88 22.86 -12.55 19.43
N LEU A 89 24.09 -12.40 18.92
CA LEU A 89 24.71 -11.08 18.65
C LEU A 89 23.92 -10.33 17.59
N LEU A 90 23.59 -10.99 16.47
CA LEU A 90 22.81 -10.33 15.40
C LEU A 90 21.44 -9.87 15.87
N CYS A 91 20.71 -10.70 16.62
CA CYS A 91 19.43 -10.31 17.21
C CYS A 91 19.58 -9.12 18.18
N LEU A 92 20.63 -9.11 19.01
CA LEU A 92 20.89 -8.03 19.96
C LEU A 92 21.25 -6.71 19.25
N VAL A 93 22.14 -6.78 18.26
CA VAL A 93 22.51 -5.61 17.44
C VAL A 93 21.31 -5.08 16.68
N ASN A 94 20.49 -5.98 16.15
CA ASN A 94 19.28 -5.61 15.41
C ASN A 94 18.21 -5.00 16.33
N ALA A 95 18.08 -5.45 17.57
CA ALA A 95 17.21 -4.83 18.56
C ALA A 95 17.60 -3.37 18.88
N VAL A 96 18.86 -2.98 18.64
CA VAL A 96 19.33 -1.59 18.73
C VAL A 96 19.21 -0.87 17.38
N ALA A 97 19.49 -1.57 16.26
CA ALA A 97 19.45 -0.97 14.93
C ALA A 97 18.03 -0.50 14.54
N VAL A 98 16.99 -1.22 14.97
CA VAL A 98 15.59 -0.86 14.67
C VAL A 98 15.20 0.50 15.27
N PRO A 99 15.40 0.80 16.57
CA PRO A 99 15.12 2.15 17.10
C PRO A 99 15.96 3.24 16.45
N VAL A 100 17.23 2.98 16.15
CA VAL A 100 18.10 3.95 15.44
C VAL A 100 17.56 4.23 14.02
N ALA A 101 17.13 3.21 13.30
CA ALA A 101 16.51 3.39 12.00
C ALA A 101 15.19 4.17 12.10
N LEU A 102 14.38 3.91 13.12
CA LEU A 102 13.16 4.66 13.41
C LEU A 102 13.45 6.15 13.62
N GLU A 103 14.41 6.50 14.46
CA GLU A 103 14.81 7.89 14.71
C GLU A 103 15.27 8.60 13.42
N ILE A 104 16.05 7.92 12.58
CA ILE A 104 16.46 8.49 11.28
C ILE A 104 15.24 8.75 10.40
N VAL A 105 14.29 7.80 10.32
CA VAL A 105 13.07 7.94 9.52
C VAL A 105 12.22 9.13 9.98
N LEU A 106 12.09 9.33 11.30
CA LEU A 106 11.27 10.42 11.87
C LEU A 106 11.90 11.80 11.72
N HIS A 107 13.26 11.88 11.65
CA HIS A 107 14.00 13.16 11.70
C HIS A 107 14.58 13.60 10.35
N VAL A 108 14.58 12.77 9.30
CA VAL A 108 15.10 13.16 7.99
C VAL A 108 14.01 13.79 7.13
N PRO A 109 14.06 15.12 6.88
CA PRO A 109 13.03 15.80 6.07
C PRO A 109 13.23 15.51 4.58
N VAL A 110 12.43 14.61 4.04
CA VAL A 110 12.40 14.27 2.60
C VAL A 110 11.25 15.01 1.96
N LYS A 111 11.57 15.94 1.04
CA LYS A 111 10.59 16.69 0.24
C LYS A 111 10.39 16.03 -1.12
N LEU A 112 9.29 16.37 -1.79
CA LEU A 112 9.09 16.00 -3.20
C LEU A 112 9.76 17.05 -4.10
N ASP A 113 11.08 17.08 -4.13
CA ASP A 113 11.85 17.90 -5.05
C ASP A 113 12.97 17.10 -5.73
N VAL A 114 13.44 17.57 -6.89
CA VAL A 114 14.50 16.95 -7.70
C VAL A 114 15.86 17.53 -7.35
N SER A 115 16.15 17.72 -6.05
CA SER A 115 17.46 18.21 -5.61
C SER A 115 18.39 17.06 -5.23
N GLY A 116 19.69 17.23 -5.51
CA GLY A 116 20.72 16.26 -5.09
C GLY A 116 20.74 16.06 -3.56
N LYS A 117 20.40 17.11 -2.79
CA LYS A 117 20.29 17.02 -1.33
C LYS A 117 19.13 16.11 -0.91
N ASN A 118 17.99 16.23 -1.57
CA ASN A 118 16.83 15.39 -1.27
C ASN A 118 17.05 13.93 -1.71
N PHE A 119 17.71 13.72 -2.86
CA PHE A 119 18.12 12.39 -3.28
C PHE A 119 19.05 11.72 -2.25
N LEU A 120 20.02 12.47 -1.70
CA LEU A 120 20.91 11.96 -0.66
C LEU A 120 20.14 11.62 0.63
N ARG A 121 19.19 12.46 1.05
CA ARG A 121 18.31 12.23 2.22
C ARG A 121 17.48 10.96 2.04
N LEU A 122 16.83 10.81 0.88
CA LEU A 122 16.03 9.63 0.57
C LEU A 122 16.91 8.37 0.55
N THR A 123 18.10 8.43 -0.04
CA THR A 123 19.05 7.31 -0.07
C THR A 123 19.53 6.94 1.33
N ALA A 124 19.84 7.93 2.18
CA ALA A 124 20.26 7.70 3.56
C ALA A 124 19.13 7.04 4.38
N LEU A 125 17.91 7.51 4.23
CA LEU A 125 16.73 6.92 4.86
C LEU A 125 16.51 5.47 4.39
N TYR A 126 16.60 5.24 3.07
CA TYR A 126 16.48 3.92 2.46
C TYR A 126 17.52 2.94 3.06
N LEU A 127 18.79 3.34 3.09
CA LEU A 127 19.86 2.49 3.61
C LEU A 127 19.72 2.27 5.12
N ALA A 128 19.36 3.30 5.89
CA ALA A 128 19.16 3.16 7.33
C ALA A 128 18.03 2.16 7.65
N ALA A 129 16.91 2.27 6.93
CA ALA A 129 15.80 1.34 7.07
C ALA A 129 16.14 -0.09 6.59
N ALA A 130 17.09 -0.26 5.66
CA ALA A 130 17.53 -1.57 5.18
C ALA A 130 18.44 -2.32 6.16
N VAL A 131 19.12 -1.63 7.09
CA VAL A 131 20.07 -2.26 8.05
C VAL A 131 19.43 -3.35 8.90
N PRO A 132 18.24 -3.16 9.53
CA PRO A 132 17.58 -4.23 10.29
C PRO A 132 17.30 -5.49 9.47
N PHE A 133 16.87 -5.32 8.24
CA PHE A 133 16.61 -6.43 7.33
C PHE A 133 17.90 -7.11 6.85
N PHE A 134 18.96 -6.35 6.64
CA PHE A 134 20.29 -6.90 6.35
C PHE A 134 20.79 -7.81 7.48
N LEU A 135 20.66 -7.37 8.73
CA LEU A 135 21.06 -8.18 9.90
C LEU A 135 20.19 -9.44 10.02
N THR A 136 18.91 -9.34 9.73
CA THR A 136 17.99 -10.50 9.70
C THR A 136 18.32 -11.46 8.56
N GLY A 137 18.60 -10.95 7.36
CA GLY A 137 19.00 -11.76 6.20
C GLY A 137 20.31 -12.50 6.43
N LEU A 138 21.27 -11.83 7.07
CA LEU A 138 22.54 -12.44 7.49
C LEU A 138 22.31 -13.56 8.50
N LEU A 139 21.46 -13.34 9.52
CA LEU A 139 21.06 -14.36 10.50
C LEU A 139 20.44 -15.59 9.82
N PHE A 140 19.43 -15.36 8.97
CA PHE A 140 18.71 -16.45 8.29
C PHE A 140 19.64 -17.26 7.41
N SER A 141 20.45 -16.59 6.59
CA SER A 141 21.36 -17.29 5.69
C SER A 141 22.38 -18.17 6.41
N VAL A 142 22.93 -17.69 7.54
CA VAL A 142 23.85 -18.49 8.35
C VAL A 142 23.16 -19.68 9.00
N VAL A 143 21.93 -19.49 9.55
CA VAL A 143 21.17 -20.58 10.18
C VAL A 143 20.75 -21.63 9.15
N PHE A 144 20.23 -21.21 7.97
CA PHE A 144 19.85 -22.14 6.90
C PHE A 144 21.05 -22.90 6.32
N ALA A 145 22.19 -22.24 6.15
CA ALA A 145 23.40 -22.88 5.65
C ALA A 145 23.96 -23.95 6.62
N ARG A 146 23.80 -23.76 7.91
CA ARG A 146 24.29 -24.69 8.95
C ARG A 146 23.34 -25.83 9.29
N GLU A 147 22.06 -25.72 8.92
CA GLU A 147 21.01 -26.70 9.19
C GLU A 147 20.34 -27.24 7.91
N PRO A 148 21.11 -27.74 6.92
CA PRO A 148 20.60 -28.08 5.59
C PRO A 148 19.55 -29.20 5.62
N HIS A 149 19.61 -30.08 6.61
CA HIS A 149 18.64 -31.17 6.76
C HIS A 149 17.27 -30.70 7.28
N ARG A 150 17.21 -29.48 7.83
CA ARG A 150 16.02 -28.87 8.43
C ARG A 150 15.40 -27.76 7.57
N ILE A 151 15.95 -27.47 6.38
CA ILE A 151 15.51 -26.36 5.50
C ILE A 151 14.00 -26.25 5.34
N PRO A 152 13.19 -27.32 5.02
CA PRO A 152 11.76 -27.15 4.87
C PRO A 152 11.04 -26.78 6.15
N ARG A 153 11.55 -27.25 7.32
CA ARG A 153 10.98 -26.88 8.62
C ARG A 153 11.37 -25.46 9.02
N LEU A 154 12.62 -25.05 8.76
CA LEU A 154 13.08 -23.68 8.99
C LEU A 154 12.27 -22.68 8.15
N TYR A 155 12.07 -22.98 6.88
CA TYR A 155 11.28 -22.15 5.97
C TYR A 155 9.79 -22.10 6.40
N GLY A 156 9.21 -23.22 6.84
CA GLY A 156 7.86 -23.22 7.39
C GLY A 156 7.72 -22.41 8.69
N VAL A 157 8.75 -22.45 9.56
CA VAL A 157 8.78 -21.64 10.80
C VAL A 157 8.97 -20.16 10.50
N ASP A 158 9.80 -19.84 9.53
CA ASP A 158 10.01 -18.48 9.03
C ASP A 158 8.68 -17.89 8.52
N LEU A 159 8.04 -18.54 7.56
CA LEU A 159 6.74 -18.09 7.05
C LEU A 159 5.64 -18.07 8.13
N GLY A 160 5.67 -18.99 9.08
CA GLY A 160 4.75 -19.00 10.23
C GLY A 160 4.93 -17.80 11.17
N GLY A 161 6.19 -17.43 11.45
CA GLY A 161 6.53 -16.22 12.20
C GLY A 161 6.05 -14.96 11.51
N GLY A 162 6.29 -14.85 10.22
CA GLY A 162 5.80 -13.75 9.38
C GLY A 162 4.26 -13.68 9.36
N ALA A 163 3.58 -14.80 9.14
CA ALA A 163 2.12 -14.86 9.17
C ALA A 163 1.54 -14.36 10.51
N LEU A 164 2.18 -14.72 11.63
CA LEU A 164 1.77 -14.20 12.94
C LEU A 164 1.96 -12.68 13.04
N ALA A 165 3.00 -12.12 12.46
CA ALA A 165 3.21 -10.66 12.40
C ALA A 165 2.07 -9.96 11.65
N CYS A 166 1.63 -10.51 10.51
CA CYS A 166 0.48 -9.99 9.78
C CYS A 166 -0.78 -9.97 10.66
N LEU A 167 -1.06 -11.06 11.36
CA LEU A 167 -2.24 -11.15 12.24
C LEU A 167 -2.19 -10.13 13.40
N MET A 168 -0.98 -9.87 13.93
CA MET A 168 -0.79 -8.97 15.06
C MET A 168 -0.65 -7.49 14.66
N LEU A 169 -0.41 -7.17 13.39
CA LEU A 169 -0.17 -5.80 12.95
C LEU A 169 -1.32 -4.85 13.30
N VAL A 170 -2.54 -5.19 12.87
CA VAL A 170 -3.73 -4.33 13.09
C VAL A 170 -4.00 -4.09 14.57
N PRO A 171 -4.04 -5.13 15.45
CA PRO A 171 -4.15 -4.93 16.90
C PRO A 171 -3.03 -4.05 17.48
N LEU A 172 -1.77 -4.26 17.06
CA LEU A 172 -0.63 -3.50 17.59
C LEU A 172 -0.67 -2.03 17.13
N LEU A 173 -0.99 -1.76 15.87
CA LEU A 173 -1.15 -0.38 15.39
C LEU A 173 -2.28 0.35 16.12
N ASN A 174 -3.40 -0.32 16.36
CA ASN A 174 -4.54 0.28 17.06
C ASN A 174 -4.24 0.54 18.56
N TRP A 175 -3.43 -0.31 19.18
CA TRP A 175 -3.16 -0.24 20.62
C TRP A 175 -1.90 0.54 20.94
N LEU A 176 -0.82 0.33 20.19
CA LEU A 176 0.49 0.93 20.46
C LEU A 176 0.79 2.14 19.57
N GLY A 177 0.17 2.23 18.38
CA GLY A 177 0.52 3.19 17.34
C GLY A 177 1.73 2.77 16.51
N GLY A 178 2.04 3.54 15.45
CA GLY A 178 3.10 3.21 14.49
C GLY A 178 4.49 3.09 15.11
N PRO A 179 5.05 4.15 15.73
CA PRO A 179 6.39 4.12 16.31
C PRO A 179 6.57 3.03 17.37
N ASN A 180 5.61 2.87 18.29
CA ASN A 180 5.68 1.86 19.34
C ASN A 180 5.56 0.43 18.79
N THR A 181 4.84 0.21 17.70
CA THR A 181 4.80 -1.09 17.02
C THR A 181 6.18 -1.47 16.47
N ILE A 182 6.94 -0.51 15.95
CA ILE A 182 8.33 -0.71 15.52
C ILE A 182 9.23 -1.02 16.71
N LEU A 183 9.09 -0.31 17.83
CA LEU A 183 9.80 -0.60 19.07
C LEU A 183 9.44 -1.98 19.64
N PHE A 184 8.20 -2.44 19.46
CA PHE A 184 7.78 -3.79 19.83
C PHE A 184 8.47 -4.86 18.98
N ALA A 185 8.68 -4.62 17.68
CA ALA A 185 9.50 -5.50 16.85
C ALA A 185 10.95 -5.56 17.35
N ALA A 186 11.55 -4.42 17.75
CA ALA A 186 12.87 -4.39 18.39
C ALA A 186 12.91 -5.19 19.70
N ALA A 187 11.91 -5.03 20.57
CA ALA A 187 11.82 -5.79 21.81
C ALA A 187 11.70 -7.31 21.56
N THR A 188 10.97 -7.71 20.51
CA THR A 188 10.87 -9.12 20.09
C THR A 188 12.23 -9.66 19.64
N LEU A 189 13.06 -8.87 18.95
CA LEU A 189 14.45 -9.23 18.62
C LEU A 189 15.30 -9.41 19.91
N GLY A 190 15.08 -8.59 20.92
CA GLY A 190 15.69 -8.78 22.25
C GLY A 190 15.30 -10.12 22.88
N VAL A 191 14.03 -10.51 22.78
CA VAL A 191 13.56 -11.83 23.22
C VAL A 191 14.19 -12.95 22.38
N ALA A 192 14.29 -12.79 21.06
CA ALA A 192 14.98 -13.73 20.19
C ALA A 192 16.45 -13.91 20.60
N ALA A 193 17.14 -12.82 20.94
CA ALA A 193 18.52 -12.89 21.46
C ALA A 193 18.61 -13.73 22.76
N MET A 194 17.64 -13.58 23.69
CA MET A 194 17.59 -14.38 24.91
C MET A 194 17.42 -15.89 24.63
N VAL A 195 16.67 -16.27 23.61
CA VAL A 195 16.47 -17.66 23.19
C VAL A 195 17.78 -18.27 22.68
N TRP A 196 18.56 -17.50 21.90
CA TRP A 196 19.85 -17.93 21.37
C TRP A 196 20.96 -17.97 22.43
N MET A 197 20.90 -17.14 23.49
CA MET A 197 21.97 -16.99 24.48
C MET A 197 22.07 -18.15 25.47
N GLU A 198 23.30 -18.68 25.67
CA GLU A 198 23.63 -19.66 26.72
C GLU A 198 24.12 -19.00 27.99
N SER A 199 24.97 -18.02 27.85
CA SER A 199 25.58 -17.34 28.99
C SER A 199 24.58 -16.54 29.81
N ARG A 200 24.51 -16.76 31.12
CA ARG A 200 23.66 -15.98 32.02
C ARG A 200 23.99 -14.49 32.02
N LYS A 201 25.28 -14.12 31.86
CA LYS A 201 25.70 -12.70 31.77
C LYS A 201 25.18 -12.05 30.48
N ALA A 202 25.38 -12.71 29.32
CA ALA A 202 24.88 -12.20 28.05
C ALA A 202 23.36 -12.11 28.04
N ARG A 203 22.66 -13.11 28.60
CA ARG A 203 21.18 -13.09 28.71
C ARG A 203 20.69 -11.92 29.55
N ARG A 204 21.41 -11.52 30.60
CA ARG A 204 21.05 -10.31 31.39
C ARG A 204 21.10 -9.03 30.56
N ILE A 205 22.05 -8.91 29.63
CA ILE A 205 22.13 -7.75 28.70
C ILE A 205 20.90 -7.74 27.78
N ALA A 206 20.53 -8.87 27.21
CA ALA A 206 19.34 -8.96 26.35
C ALA A 206 18.05 -8.68 27.13
N VAL A 207 17.92 -9.19 28.39
CA VAL A 207 16.81 -8.88 29.29
C VAL A 207 16.75 -7.38 29.57
N PHE A 208 17.88 -6.77 29.93
CA PHE A 208 17.94 -5.32 30.20
C PHE A 208 17.52 -4.50 28.97
N LEU A 209 18.05 -4.82 27.79
CA LEU A 209 17.66 -4.13 26.55
C LEU A 209 16.16 -4.31 26.26
N THR A 210 15.62 -5.52 26.37
CA THR A 210 14.19 -5.78 26.15
C THR A 210 13.32 -5.01 27.11
N LEU A 211 13.71 -4.98 28.41
CA LEU A 211 12.98 -4.21 29.43
C LEU A 211 13.09 -2.71 29.19
N ALA A 212 14.25 -2.21 28.74
CA ALA A 212 14.42 -0.81 28.38
C ALA A 212 13.53 -0.42 27.19
N LEU A 213 13.44 -1.26 26.16
CA LEU A 213 12.52 -1.05 25.03
C LEU A 213 11.05 -1.11 25.47
N ALA A 214 10.69 -2.05 26.32
CA ALA A 214 9.33 -2.13 26.89
C ALA A 214 8.99 -0.90 27.75
N ALA A 215 9.95 -0.42 28.55
CA ALA A 215 9.80 0.82 29.32
C ALA A 215 9.66 2.05 28.40
N MET A 216 10.39 2.09 27.30
CA MET A 216 10.29 3.16 26.31
C MET A 216 8.91 3.15 25.62
N ILE A 217 8.39 1.99 25.25
CA ILE A 217 7.02 1.83 24.71
C ILE A 217 5.99 2.34 25.73
N ALA A 218 6.13 1.93 27.01
CA ALA A 218 5.23 2.35 28.07
C ALA A 218 5.31 3.86 28.34
N ALA A 219 6.51 4.45 28.35
CA ALA A 219 6.72 5.88 28.49
C ALA A 219 6.14 6.65 27.30
N ASN A 220 6.20 6.09 26.10
CA ASN A 220 5.64 6.67 24.86
C ASN A 220 4.18 6.28 24.60
N HIS A 221 3.44 5.76 25.58
CA HIS A 221 2.05 5.37 25.38
C HIS A 221 1.16 6.51 24.85
N SER A 222 1.45 7.74 25.26
CA SER A 222 0.74 8.93 24.75
C SER A 222 1.19 9.39 23.36
N GLY A 223 2.22 8.78 22.78
CA GLY A 223 2.79 9.19 21.48
C GLY A 223 3.53 10.53 21.49
N ARG A 224 3.89 11.06 22.68
CA ARG A 224 4.51 12.40 22.79
C ARG A 224 6.04 12.40 22.77
N LEU A 225 6.67 11.27 23.09
CA LEU A 225 8.14 11.19 23.17
C LEU A 225 8.75 10.81 21.83
N ILE A 226 8.13 9.86 21.12
CA ILE A 226 8.56 9.36 19.82
C ILE A 226 7.35 9.37 18.92
N ASP A 227 7.25 10.38 18.07
CA ASP A 227 6.20 10.54 17.06
C ASP A 227 6.78 11.21 15.83
N VAL A 228 5.95 11.48 14.83
CA VAL A 228 6.32 12.11 13.57
C VAL A 228 6.82 13.53 13.81
N VAL A 229 8.11 13.77 13.51
CA VAL A 229 8.77 15.09 13.64
C VAL A 229 8.73 15.83 12.29
N TYR A 230 9.05 15.12 11.22
CA TYR A 230 8.92 15.62 9.87
C TYR A 230 7.95 14.75 9.08
N ALA A 231 6.97 15.38 8.45
CA ALA A 231 6.08 14.71 7.53
C ALA A 231 6.15 15.42 6.18
N LYS A 232 6.38 14.65 5.12
CA LYS A 232 6.44 15.17 3.74
C LYS A 232 7.42 16.34 3.56
N GLY A 233 8.47 16.33 4.39
CA GLY A 233 9.54 17.32 4.42
C GLY A 233 9.25 18.59 5.20
N GLU A 234 8.06 18.72 5.78
CA GLU A 234 7.68 19.84 6.65
C GLU A 234 7.77 19.42 8.13
N PHE A 235 8.17 20.38 8.96
CA PHE A 235 8.25 20.19 10.41
C PHE A 235 6.84 20.21 11.01
N ARG A 236 6.52 19.21 11.83
CA ARG A 236 5.26 19.17 12.60
C ARG A 236 5.50 19.77 13.97
N ASP A 237 4.99 20.97 14.19
CA ASP A 237 5.12 21.68 15.46
C ASP A 237 4.20 21.04 16.52
N PRO A 238 4.75 20.44 17.59
CA PRO A 238 3.93 19.83 18.64
C PRO A 238 3.03 20.83 19.39
N GLU A 239 3.31 22.12 19.34
CA GLU A 239 2.50 23.15 20.02
C GLU A 239 1.12 23.32 19.37
N TRP A 240 0.99 23.01 18.10
CA TRP A 240 -0.28 23.11 17.37
C TRP A 240 -1.15 21.86 17.54
N VAL A 241 -0.56 20.72 17.92
CA VAL A 241 -1.25 19.44 18.02
C VAL A 241 -1.91 19.29 19.38
N GLU A 242 -3.24 19.44 19.44
CA GLU A 242 -4.02 19.21 20.67
C GLU A 242 -4.26 17.72 20.96
N PHE A 243 -4.39 16.92 19.91
CA PHE A 243 -4.66 15.49 19.99
C PHE A 243 -3.99 14.79 18.83
N ALA A 244 -3.39 13.63 19.09
CA ALA A 244 -2.91 12.73 18.04
C ALA A 244 -3.11 11.28 18.47
N GLN A 245 -3.57 10.44 17.56
CA GLN A 245 -3.73 9.01 17.77
C GLN A 245 -3.53 8.22 16.48
N TRP A 246 -2.89 7.06 16.61
CA TRP A 246 -2.74 6.11 15.53
C TRP A 246 -3.81 5.03 15.58
N ASN A 247 -4.19 4.54 14.40
CA ASN A 247 -4.82 3.25 14.22
C ASN A 247 -4.25 2.55 12.97
N ALA A 248 -4.79 1.40 12.62
CA ALA A 248 -4.37 0.66 11.44
C ALA A 248 -4.68 1.41 10.12
N LEU A 249 -5.63 2.35 10.12
CA LEU A 249 -6.07 3.11 8.96
C LEU A 249 -5.22 4.36 8.74
N SER A 250 -4.95 5.13 9.79
CA SER A 250 -4.24 6.41 9.70
C SER A 250 -3.66 6.87 11.03
N ARG A 251 -2.78 7.86 10.97
CA ARG A 251 -2.49 8.75 12.10
C ARG A 251 -3.44 9.94 11.99
N VAL A 252 -4.30 10.13 12.98
CA VAL A 252 -5.22 11.26 13.03
C VAL A 252 -4.79 12.19 14.14
N GLU A 253 -4.73 13.48 13.84
CA GLU A 253 -4.48 14.54 14.81
C GLU A 253 -5.54 15.62 14.70
N VAL A 254 -5.69 16.38 15.76
CA VAL A 254 -6.47 17.61 15.77
C VAL A 254 -5.52 18.76 16.07
N ASP A 255 -5.39 19.63 15.07
CA ASP A 255 -4.56 20.83 15.16
C ASP A 255 -5.43 22.03 15.52
N ARG A 256 -4.84 22.92 16.30
CA ARG A 256 -5.42 24.22 16.62
C ARG A 256 -4.87 25.26 15.66
N GLN A 257 -5.75 25.83 14.84
CA GLN A 257 -5.45 26.97 13.97
C GLN A 257 -6.28 28.16 14.44
N ASP A 258 -5.65 29.09 15.13
CA ASP A 258 -6.33 30.25 15.75
C ASP A 258 -7.53 29.83 16.63
N GLN A 259 -8.76 30.11 16.16
CA GLN A 259 -10.01 29.70 16.84
C GLN A 259 -10.63 28.43 16.25
N ALA A 260 -10.13 27.95 15.13
CA ALA A 260 -10.63 26.75 14.48
C ALA A 260 -9.88 25.50 14.94
N LYS A 261 -10.54 24.35 14.84
CA LYS A 261 -9.92 23.04 15.03
C LYS A 261 -10.01 22.25 13.73
N THR A 262 -8.87 21.69 13.35
CA THR A 262 -8.73 20.98 12.09
C THR A 262 -8.33 19.54 12.36
N ILE A 263 -9.08 18.58 11.85
CA ILE A 263 -8.67 17.19 11.80
C ILE A 263 -7.64 17.05 10.69
N VAL A 264 -6.47 16.52 11.00
CA VAL A 264 -5.42 16.23 10.01
C VAL A 264 -5.15 14.73 10.00
N ILE A 265 -5.17 14.15 8.81
CA ILE A 265 -5.01 12.71 8.56
C ILE A 265 -3.67 12.50 7.86
N ASP A 266 -2.81 11.63 8.43
CA ASP A 266 -1.49 11.30 7.89
C ASP A 266 -0.62 12.55 7.58
N ALA A 267 -0.76 13.58 8.42
CA ALA A 267 -0.08 14.87 8.32
C ALA A 267 -0.27 15.58 6.96
N ASP A 268 -1.42 15.40 6.31
CA ASP A 268 -1.69 15.93 4.96
C ASP A 268 -3.18 16.31 4.77
N ALA A 269 -4.08 15.32 4.73
CA ALA A 269 -5.52 15.54 4.60
C ALA A 269 -6.05 16.36 5.76
N SER A 270 -6.74 17.43 5.48
CA SER A 270 -7.31 18.24 6.56
C SER A 270 -8.77 18.59 6.32
N THR A 271 -9.54 18.66 7.38
CA THR A 271 -10.92 19.10 7.39
C THR A 271 -11.23 19.83 8.69
N TYR A 272 -12.00 20.92 8.61
CA TYR A 272 -12.41 21.68 9.79
C TYR A 272 -13.45 20.88 10.59
N ILE A 273 -13.35 20.93 11.93
CA ILE A 273 -14.44 20.50 12.79
C ILE A 273 -15.46 21.63 12.82
N MET A 274 -16.64 21.36 12.26
CA MET A 274 -17.70 22.35 12.21
C MET A 274 -18.30 22.61 13.59
N ASN A 275 -18.37 23.89 13.98
CA ASN A 275 -18.86 24.35 15.28
C ASN A 275 -19.97 25.40 15.17
N ALA A 276 -20.62 25.51 14.02
CA ALA A 276 -21.68 26.48 13.81
C ALA A 276 -22.96 26.14 14.60
N ASP A 277 -23.51 27.14 15.30
CA ASP A 277 -24.83 27.03 15.89
C ASP A 277 -25.91 27.18 14.80
N LEU A 278 -26.69 26.13 14.55
CA LEU A 278 -27.76 26.17 13.56
C LEU A 278 -28.88 27.17 13.87
N ALA A 279 -29.04 27.56 15.14
CA ALA A 279 -30.00 28.60 15.51
C ALA A 279 -29.55 30.01 15.03
N GLN A 280 -28.26 30.17 14.82
CA GLN A 280 -27.62 31.41 14.36
C GLN A 280 -27.10 31.30 12.93
N TRP A 281 -27.53 30.28 12.18
CA TRP A 281 -27.01 29.98 10.84
C TRP A 281 -27.27 31.11 9.84
N LYS A 282 -28.49 31.62 9.78
CA LYS A 282 -28.90 32.63 8.78
C LYS A 282 -28.19 33.96 9.01
N GLY A 283 -27.47 34.41 7.99
CA GLY A 283 -26.69 35.65 8.02
C GLY A 283 -25.36 35.53 8.76
N SER A 284 -24.96 34.31 9.17
CA SER A 284 -23.66 34.08 9.79
C SER A 284 -22.55 33.98 8.73
N GLN A 285 -21.31 34.15 9.19
CA GLN A 285 -20.12 33.91 8.35
C GLN A 285 -20.08 32.45 7.86
N TRP A 286 -20.53 31.49 8.71
CA TRP A 286 -20.63 30.09 8.31
C TRP A 286 -21.60 29.84 7.16
N GLU A 287 -22.76 30.52 7.13
CA GLU A 287 -23.66 30.43 5.99
C GLU A 287 -22.95 30.94 4.74
N HIS A 288 -22.31 32.10 4.82
CA HIS A 288 -21.60 32.65 3.68
C HIS A 288 -20.52 31.69 3.18
N ASP A 289 -19.59 31.27 4.03
CA ASP A 289 -18.42 30.46 3.64
C ASP A 289 -18.83 29.08 3.10
N LEU A 290 -19.85 28.47 3.69
CA LEU A 290 -20.29 27.15 3.24
C LEU A 290 -21.19 27.19 2.01
N MET A 291 -21.90 28.28 1.77
CA MET A 291 -22.80 28.43 0.62
C MET A 291 -22.10 29.08 -0.58
N SER A 292 -20.99 29.81 -0.40
CA SER A 292 -20.16 30.29 -1.50
C SER A 292 -19.26 29.19 -2.11
N ALA A 293 -19.15 28.03 -1.47
CA ALA A 293 -18.35 26.93 -1.98
C ALA A 293 -19.09 26.07 -3.03
N PRO A 294 -18.43 25.54 -4.07
CA PRO A 294 -19.08 24.79 -5.15
C PRO A 294 -19.96 23.60 -4.70
N PRO A 295 -19.60 22.81 -3.65
CA PRO A 295 -20.43 21.71 -3.16
C PRO A 295 -21.82 22.13 -2.68
N ALA A 296 -22.04 23.43 -2.37
CA ALA A 296 -23.31 23.96 -1.93
C ALA A 296 -24.42 23.82 -2.98
N LEU A 297 -24.06 23.76 -4.27
CA LEU A 297 -25.05 23.63 -5.35
C LEU A 297 -25.93 22.38 -5.19
N ALA A 298 -25.42 21.29 -4.62
CA ALA A 298 -26.24 20.12 -4.32
C ALA A 298 -27.35 20.43 -3.30
N ASN A 299 -27.06 21.30 -2.30
CA ASN A 299 -28.02 21.73 -1.29
C ASN A 299 -28.98 22.79 -1.82
N VAL A 300 -28.56 23.60 -2.79
CA VAL A 300 -29.43 24.57 -3.50
C VAL A 300 -30.47 23.80 -4.31
N LEU A 301 -30.08 22.84 -5.09
CA LEU A 301 -30.96 22.05 -5.94
C LEU A 301 -31.81 21.02 -5.16
N ARG A 302 -31.36 20.58 -4.00
CA ARG A 302 -32.05 19.61 -3.13
C ARG A 302 -32.07 20.06 -1.66
N PRO A 303 -32.65 21.22 -1.33
CA PRO A 303 -32.53 21.81 0.02
C PRO A 303 -33.14 20.93 1.13
N ARG A 304 -34.12 20.10 0.82
CA ARG A 304 -34.75 19.14 1.75
C ARG A 304 -34.51 17.71 1.31
N GLY A 305 -33.42 17.46 0.57
CA GLY A 305 -33.04 16.15 0.08
C GLY A 305 -32.50 15.25 1.20
N GLU A 306 -32.63 13.96 1.02
CA GLU A 306 -31.92 12.95 1.81
C GLU A 306 -30.50 12.75 1.21
N PHE A 307 -29.48 13.02 2.00
CA PHE A 307 -28.09 12.99 1.56
C PHE A 307 -27.38 11.71 2.02
N ALA A 308 -26.63 11.09 1.10
CA ALA A 308 -25.58 10.12 1.41
C ALA A 308 -24.22 10.81 1.24
N ILE A 309 -23.47 10.96 2.32
CA ILE A 309 -22.17 11.67 2.32
C ILE A 309 -21.04 10.68 2.56
N ILE A 310 -20.15 10.53 1.59
CA ILE A 310 -18.95 9.72 1.69
C ILE A 310 -17.79 10.59 2.18
N GLY A 311 -17.15 10.21 3.30
CA GLY A 311 -16.03 10.94 3.89
C GLY A 311 -16.44 12.28 4.51
N PRO A 312 -17.43 12.33 5.43
CA PRO A 312 -17.91 13.58 6.03
C PRO A 312 -16.87 14.26 6.93
N GLY A 313 -15.82 13.57 7.39
CA GLY A 313 -14.69 14.15 8.11
C GLY A 313 -15.09 14.99 9.34
N GLY A 314 -14.79 16.28 9.32
CA GLY A 314 -15.16 17.26 10.36
C GLY A 314 -16.60 17.80 10.28
N GLY A 315 -17.42 17.29 9.34
CA GLY A 315 -18.86 17.54 9.28
C GLY A 315 -19.27 18.71 8.37
N VAL A 316 -18.41 19.20 7.49
CA VAL A 316 -18.70 20.33 6.57
C VAL A 316 -19.97 20.10 5.77
N ASP A 317 -20.04 19.00 5.02
CA ASP A 317 -21.19 18.68 4.17
C ASP A 317 -22.43 18.28 5.00
N VAL A 318 -22.21 17.63 6.16
CA VAL A 318 -23.30 17.28 7.09
C VAL A 318 -23.99 18.54 7.61
N LEU A 319 -23.19 19.51 8.08
CA LEU A 319 -23.71 20.80 8.57
C LEU A 319 -24.45 21.53 7.46
N ARG A 320 -23.87 21.60 6.26
CA ARG A 320 -24.49 22.27 5.10
C ARG A 320 -25.85 21.66 4.75
N ALA A 321 -25.93 20.32 4.71
CA ALA A 321 -27.19 19.64 4.40
C ALA A 321 -28.29 19.91 5.46
N ILE A 322 -27.96 19.81 6.75
CA ILE A 322 -28.92 20.06 7.83
C ILE A 322 -29.35 21.53 7.87
N ALA A 323 -28.42 22.46 7.73
CA ALA A 323 -28.69 23.89 7.72
C ALA A 323 -29.65 24.30 6.58
N ASN A 324 -29.62 23.55 5.46
CA ASN A 324 -30.56 23.74 4.35
C ASN A 324 -31.83 22.89 4.47
N GLY A 325 -32.08 22.26 5.62
CA GLY A 325 -33.34 21.60 5.96
C GLY A 325 -33.44 20.14 5.54
N SER A 326 -32.33 19.47 5.29
CA SER A 326 -32.30 18.03 5.02
C SER A 326 -32.92 17.26 6.20
N PRO A 327 -33.90 16.39 5.96
CA PRO A 327 -34.53 15.59 7.01
C PRO A 327 -33.68 14.39 7.43
N SER A 328 -32.73 13.97 6.60
CA SER A 328 -31.88 12.81 6.87
C SER A 328 -30.56 12.91 6.12
N VAL A 329 -29.47 12.80 6.87
CA VAL A 329 -28.10 12.74 6.34
C VAL A 329 -27.46 11.43 6.78
N THR A 330 -27.13 10.57 5.84
CA THR A 330 -26.41 9.31 6.09
C THR A 330 -24.94 9.51 5.74
N GLY A 331 -24.06 9.52 6.74
CA GLY A 331 -22.62 9.71 6.56
C GLY A 331 -21.85 8.40 6.66
N PHE A 332 -20.87 8.21 5.80
CA PHE A 332 -19.98 7.04 5.78
C PHE A 332 -18.54 7.50 6.04
N GLU A 333 -18.07 7.27 7.25
CA GLU A 333 -16.70 7.59 7.66
C GLU A 333 -15.93 6.28 7.87
N ILE A 334 -14.88 6.10 7.11
CA ILE A 334 -14.08 4.86 7.19
C ILE A 334 -13.25 4.78 8.48
N ASN A 335 -12.87 5.93 9.03
CA ASN A 335 -11.98 6.00 10.18
C ASN A 335 -12.75 6.13 11.51
N PRO A 336 -12.74 5.10 12.37
CA PRO A 336 -13.42 5.15 13.67
C PRO A 336 -12.86 6.22 14.61
N LEU A 337 -11.59 6.66 14.45
CA LEU A 337 -11.05 7.76 15.26
C LEU A 337 -11.76 9.07 14.95
N ILE A 338 -12.02 9.36 13.68
CA ILE A 338 -12.71 10.58 13.26
C ILE A 338 -14.16 10.55 13.77
N ALA A 339 -14.91 9.51 13.41
CA ALA A 339 -16.34 9.44 13.72
C ALA A 339 -16.62 9.33 15.23
N ASN A 340 -15.91 8.43 15.94
CA ASN A 340 -16.24 8.08 17.32
C ASN A 340 -15.37 8.84 18.35
N THR A 341 -14.04 8.87 18.15
CA THR A 341 -13.12 9.46 19.15
C THR A 341 -13.13 10.99 19.09
N ILE A 342 -13.19 11.56 17.86
CA ILE A 342 -13.16 13.02 17.66
C ILE A 342 -14.58 13.58 17.67
N MET A 343 -15.39 13.27 16.67
CA MET A 343 -16.66 13.95 16.42
C MET A 343 -17.76 13.60 17.44
N ARG A 344 -17.85 12.32 17.88
CA ARG A 344 -18.81 11.87 18.91
C ARG A 344 -18.20 11.80 20.32
N GLY A 345 -16.89 12.02 20.45
CA GLY A 345 -16.17 11.88 21.71
C GLY A 345 -15.55 13.20 22.14
N ARG A 346 -14.23 13.31 21.98
CA ARG A 346 -13.44 14.39 22.58
C ARG A 346 -13.87 15.81 22.19
N TYR A 347 -14.37 15.98 20.97
CA TYR A 347 -14.76 17.27 20.42
C TYR A 347 -16.28 17.36 20.12
N ALA A 348 -17.10 16.48 20.70
CA ALA A 348 -18.55 16.49 20.49
C ALA A 348 -19.18 17.83 20.90
N ASP A 349 -18.83 18.36 22.10
CA ASP A 349 -19.29 19.67 22.57
C ASP A 349 -18.86 20.79 21.64
N TYR A 350 -17.59 20.79 21.19
CA TYR A 350 -17.08 21.79 20.25
C TYR A 350 -17.84 21.72 18.90
N ALA A 351 -18.12 20.52 18.42
CA ALA A 351 -18.86 20.27 17.18
C ALA A 351 -20.38 20.43 17.33
N GLN A 352 -20.89 21.01 18.43
CA GLN A 352 -22.34 21.19 18.69
C GLN A 352 -23.12 19.87 18.57
N HIS A 353 -22.51 18.76 18.96
CA HIS A 353 -23.08 17.39 18.85
C HIS A 353 -23.57 17.03 17.43
N LEU A 354 -22.93 17.57 16.40
CA LEU A 354 -23.36 17.46 15.00
C LEU A 354 -23.62 16.00 14.58
N TYR A 355 -22.71 15.08 14.97
CA TYR A 355 -22.86 13.65 14.60
C TYR A 355 -23.84 12.85 15.48
N GLU A 356 -24.38 13.46 16.53
CA GLU A 356 -25.37 12.86 17.43
C GLU A 356 -26.78 13.39 17.20
N ARG A 357 -26.98 14.30 16.24
CA ARG A 357 -28.27 14.85 15.89
C ARG A 357 -29.21 13.76 15.35
N PRO A 358 -30.51 13.84 15.62
CA PRO A 358 -31.51 12.84 15.16
C PRO A 358 -31.54 12.67 13.64
N GLU A 359 -31.26 13.74 12.89
CA GLU A 359 -31.23 13.74 11.42
C GLU A 359 -29.98 13.09 10.83
N VAL A 360 -28.91 12.84 11.66
CA VAL A 360 -27.61 12.38 11.20
C VAL A 360 -27.38 10.92 11.56
N HIS A 361 -27.22 10.10 10.55
CA HIS A 361 -26.98 8.66 10.65
C HIS A 361 -25.56 8.32 10.21
N MET A 362 -24.62 8.35 11.17
CA MET A 362 -23.22 8.07 10.87
C MET A 362 -22.89 6.58 10.97
N HIS A 363 -22.31 6.04 9.91
CA HIS A 363 -21.81 4.67 9.82
C HIS A 363 -20.28 4.66 9.70
N VAL A 364 -19.62 3.86 10.55
CA VAL A 364 -18.16 3.63 10.44
C VAL A 364 -17.94 2.48 9.46
N THR A 365 -17.80 2.82 8.20
CA THR A 365 -17.69 1.85 7.11
C THR A 365 -17.14 2.51 5.84
N ASP A 366 -16.71 1.70 4.89
CA ASP A 366 -16.45 2.15 3.51
C ASP A 366 -17.78 2.50 2.83
N GLY A 367 -17.87 3.73 2.27
CA GLY A 367 -19.09 4.26 1.71
C GLY A 367 -19.60 3.48 0.50
N ARG A 368 -18.71 3.03 -0.39
CA ARG A 368 -19.07 2.23 -1.54
C ARG A 368 -19.60 0.84 -1.16
N SER A 369 -18.94 0.18 -0.20
CA SER A 369 -19.41 -1.11 0.34
C SER A 369 -20.79 -1.01 0.99
N PHE A 370 -21.04 0.08 1.72
CA PHE A 370 -22.36 0.32 2.32
C PHE A 370 -23.44 0.54 1.26
N LEU A 371 -23.20 1.45 0.30
CA LEU A 371 -24.17 1.70 -0.77
C LEU A 371 -24.54 0.42 -1.51
N ARG A 372 -23.59 -0.48 -1.76
CA ARG A 372 -23.86 -1.79 -2.36
C ARG A 372 -24.77 -2.70 -1.54
N SER A 373 -24.72 -2.60 -0.21
CA SER A 373 -25.45 -3.48 0.71
C SER A 373 -26.82 -2.93 1.12
N THR A 374 -27.05 -1.62 0.92
CA THR A 374 -28.30 -0.96 1.36
C THR A 374 -29.35 -0.92 0.24
N PRO A 375 -30.63 -1.12 0.55
CA PRO A 375 -31.72 -0.83 -0.37
C PRO A 375 -32.10 0.66 -0.41
N GLN A 376 -31.52 1.51 0.46
CA GLN A 376 -31.86 2.94 0.52
C GLN A 376 -31.52 3.66 -0.77
N ARG A 377 -32.32 4.67 -1.09
CA ARG A 377 -32.09 5.60 -2.20
C ARG A 377 -32.11 7.02 -1.69
N PHE A 378 -31.22 7.83 -2.25
CA PHE A 378 -30.93 9.17 -1.80
C PHE A 378 -31.28 10.20 -2.88
N ASP A 379 -31.56 11.43 -2.46
CA ASP A 379 -31.70 12.55 -3.37
C ASP A 379 -30.32 13.01 -3.84
N VAL A 380 -29.30 12.90 -2.97
CA VAL A 380 -27.93 13.26 -3.30
C VAL A 380 -26.95 12.21 -2.76
N VAL A 381 -26.06 11.73 -3.60
CA VAL A 381 -24.82 11.05 -3.18
C VAL A 381 -23.67 12.03 -3.33
N GLN A 382 -23.13 12.49 -2.22
CA GLN A 382 -22.12 13.55 -2.17
C GLN A 382 -20.76 13.05 -1.71
N MET A 383 -19.70 13.58 -2.35
CA MET A 383 -18.33 13.31 -2.02
C MET A 383 -17.50 14.57 -2.29
N THR A 384 -17.01 15.19 -1.22
CA THR A 384 -16.28 16.46 -1.29
C THR A 384 -14.84 16.28 -0.86
N LEU A 385 -13.90 16.35 -1.79
CA LEU A 385 -12.45 16.35 -1.54
C LEU A 385 -12.02 15.25 -0.55
N VAL A 386 -12.52 14.04 -0.74
CA VAL A 386 -12.28 12.90 0.18
C VAL A 386 -10.79 12.56 0.29
N ASP A 387 -9.98 12.98 -0.69
CA ASP A 387 -8.52 12.86 -0.72
C ASP A 387 -7.85 14.23 -0.57
N THR A 388 -6.59 14.27 -0.14
CA THR A 388 -5.88 15.48 0.28
C THR A 388 -5.51 16.45 -0.86
N TRP A 389 -5.65 17.75 -0.60
CA TRP A 389 -5.28 18.82 -1.54
C TRP A 389 -3.77 18.92 -1.81
N ALA A 390 -2.95 18.93 -0.77
CA ALA A 390 -1.50 19.12 -0.90
C ALA A 390 -0.84 17.99 -1.71
N SER A 391 -1.31 16.76 -1.52
CA SER A 391 -0.84 15.59 -2.26
C SER A 391 -1.33 15.58 -3.70
N THR A 392 -2.54 16.08 -3.95
CA THR A 392 -3.13 16.16 -5.29
C THR A 392 -2.40 17.19 -6.15
N ALA A 393 -2.17 18.40 -5.64
CA ALA A 393 -1.45 19.46 -6.33
C ALA A 393 -0.02 19.05 -6.72
N ALA A 394 0.64 18.23 -5.87
CA ALA A 394 1.97 17.70 -6.13
C ALA A 394 1.97 16.39 -6.97
N GLY A 395 0.82 15.90 -7.45
CA GLY A 395 0.72 14.63 -8.15
C GLY A 395 1.03 13.43 -7.25
N ALA A 396 0.94 13.61 -5.93
CA ALA A 396 1.35 12.62 -4.95
C ALA A 396 0.43 11.39 -4.89
N PHE A 397 -0.83 11.49 -5.30
CA PHE A 397 -1.77 10.36 -5.40
C PHE A 397 -1.76 9.63 -6.75
N ALA A 398 -0.94 10.07 -7.71
CA ALA A 398 -0.95 9.49 -9.06
C ALA A 398 -0.83 7.95 -9.10
N LEU A 399 -0.16 7.37 -8.11
CA LEU A 399 0.06 5.93 -8.03
C LEU A 399 -0.86 5.22 -7.02
N SER A 400 -1.76 5.94 -6.33
CA SER A 400 -2.69 5.33 -5.39
C SER A 400 -3.94 4.82 -6.10
N GLU A 401 -4.41 3.66 -5.66
CA GLU A 401 -5.69 3.11 -6.08
C GLU A 401 -6.82 3.87 -5.42
N ASN A 402 -7.81 4.26 -6.20
CA ASN A 402 -9.01 4.86 -5.65
C ASN A 402 -10.27 4.25 -6.27
N ASN A 403 -10.87 3.35 -5.53
CA ASN A 403 -12.05 2.61 -5.95
C ASN A 403 -13.36 3.42 -5.85
N LEU A 404 -13.31 4.67 -5.37
CA LEU A 404 -14.48 5.55 -5.30
C LEU A 404 -14.77 6.26 -6.63
N TYR A 405 -13.76 6.40 -7.50
CA TYR A 405 -13.84 7.15 -8.77
C TYR A 405 -13.77 6.25 -10.02
N THR A 406 -14.29 5.02 -9.92
CA THR A 406 -14.37 4.10 -11.06
C THR A 406 -15.75 4.15 -11.73
N VAL A 407 -15.83 3.70 -12.99
CA VAL A 407 -17.12 3.60 -13.71
C VAL A 407 -18.10 2.71 -12.96
N GLU A 408 -17.61 1.61 -12.40
CA GLU A 408 -18.42 0.68 -11.60
C GLU A 408 -18.95 1.35 -10.33
N ALA A 409 -18.14 2.17 -9.65
CA ALA A 409 -18.55 2.92 -8.47
C ALA A 409 -19.65 3.95 -8.81
N PHE A 410 -19.45 4.72 -9.88
CA PHE A 410 -20.44 5.72 -10.30
C PHE A 410 -21.75 5.09 -10.75
N ARG A 411 -21.69 3.93 -11.44
CA ARG A 411 -22.90 3.16 -11.74
C ARG A 411 -23.64 2.75 -10.48
N GLU A 412 -22.94 2.33 -9.44
CA GLU A 412 -23.52 1.99 -8.14
C GLU A 412 -24.13 3.23 -7.47
N TYR A 413 -23.46 4.38 -7.50
CA TYR A 413 -24.01 5.65 -6.99
C TYR A 413 -25.29 6.03 -7.72
N PHE A 414 -25.32 6.04 -9.04
CA PHE A 414 -26.52 6.32 -9.83
C PHE A 414 -27.67 5.35 -9.57
N GLN A 415 -27.40 4.07 -9.26
CA GLN A 415 -28.43 3.08 -8.94
C GLN A 415 -29.08 3.33 -7.57
N HIS A 416 -28.38 3.99 -6.65
CA HIS A 416 -28.87 4.34 -5.31
C HIS A 416 -29.49 5.75 -5.24
N LEU A 417 -29.63 6.42 -6.37
CA LEU A 417 -30.38 7.67 -6.43
C LEU A 417 -31.90 7.42 -6.59
N LYS A 418 -32.70 8.30 -5.99
CA LYS A 418 -34.11 8.48 -6.33
C LYS A 418 -34.24 8.93 -7.80
N PRO A 419 -35.45 8.92 -8.40
CA PRO A 419 -35.62 9.26 -9.82
C PRO A 419 -34.96 10.58 -10.25
N GLU A 420 -35.15 11.65 -9.47
CA GLU A 420 -34.54 12.98 -9.73
C GLU A 420 -33.29 13.25 -8.89
N GLY A 421 -32.72 12.22 -8.30
CA GLY A 421 -31.51 12.33 -7.51
C GLY A 421 -30.25 12.57 -8.36
N MET A 422 -29.22 13.12 -7.73
CA MET A 422 -27.94 13.44 -8.37
C MET A 422 -26.75 12.95 -7.57
N ILE A 423 -25.62 12.74 -8.24
CA ILE A 423 -24.31 12.70 -7.60
C ILE A 423 -23.72 14.10 -7.57
N ALA A 424 -23.00 14.42 -6.49
CA ALA A 424 -22.30 15.69 -6.30
C ALA A 424 -20.85 15.40 -5.88
N ILE A 425 -19.95 15.45 -6.85
CA ILE A 425 -18.55 15.08 -6.65
C ILE A 425 -17.69 16.32 -6.78
N THR A 426 -17.03 16.73 -5.69
CA THR A 426 -16.11 17.86 -5.71
C THR A 426 -14.68 17.37 -5.77
N ARG A 427 -13.92 17.92 -6.73
CA ARG A 427 -12.49 17.65 -6.90
C ARG A 427 -11.73 18.95 -7.12
N TRP A 428 -10.44 18.91 -6.89
CA TRP A 428 -9.53 19.95 -7.32
C TRP A 428 -9.46 19.99 -8.85
N GLU A 429 -9.45 21.18 -9.42
CA GLU A 429 -9.20 21.32 -10.84
C GLU A 429 -8.21 22.46 -11.10
N PHE A 430 -7.48 22.33 -12.18
CA PHE A 430 -6.32 23.14 -12.48
C PHE A 430 -6.54 23.91 -13.77
N ARG A 431 -5.71 24.91 -14.05
CA ARG A 431 -5.75 25.68 -15.29
C ARG A 431 -5.89 24.83 -16.56
N ARG A 432 -5.25 23.65 -16.57
CA ARG A 432 -5.49 22.59 -17.57
C ARG A 432 -6.26 21.46 -16.92
N PRO A 433 -7.56 21.37 -17.15
CA PRO A 433 -8.44 20.41 -16.46
C PRO A 433 -8.00 18.97 -16.58
N ARG A 434 -8.10 18.23 -15.47
CA ARG A 434 -7.69 16.81 -15.41
C ARG A 434 -8.45 15.98 -14.39
N GLU A 435 -8.75 16.48 -13.17
CA GLU A 435 -9.40 15.70 -12.14
C GLU A 435 -10.93 15.78 -12.20
N ALA A 436 -11.51 16.97 -12.06
CA ALA A 436 -12.96 17.13 -12.22
C ALA A 436 -13.39 16.78 -13.68
N LEU A 437 -12.54 17.08 -14.66
CA LEU A 437 -12.77 16.65 -16.04
C LEU A 437 -12.83 15.13 -16.17
N ARG A 438 -11.97 14.40 -15.44
CA ARG A 438 -12.01 12.94 -15.39
C ARG A 438 -13.24 12.42 -14.65
N VAL A 439 -13.73 13.13 -13.63
CA VAL A 439 -15.01 12.82 -12.98
C VAL A 439 -16.14 12.84 -14.00
N VAL A 440 -16.19 13.87 -14.85
CA VAL A 440 -17.19 13.95 -15.94
C VAL A 440 -17.04 12.75 -16.89
N ALA A 441 -15.80 12.40 -17.32
CA ALA A 441 -15.57 11.26 -18.20
C ALA A 441 -16.05 9.92 -17.58
N VAL A 442 -15.77 9.68 -16.29
CA VAL A 442 -16.21 8.47 -15.56
C VAL A 442 -17.73 8.46 -15.43
N ALA A 443 -18.35 9.61 -15.12
CA ALA A 443 -19.80 9.73 -15.01
C ALA A 443 -20.51 9.50 -16.35
N MET A 444 -19.94 10.02 -17.45
CA MET A 444 -20.47 9.76 -18.82
C MET A 444 -20.49 8.26 -19.14
N ASP A 445 -19.38 7.55 -18.92
CA ASP A 445 -19.31 6.12 -19.22
C ASP A 445 -20.26 5.31 -18.32
N ALA A 446 -20.40 5.70 -17.05
CA ALA A 446 -21.39 5.12 -16.14
C ALA A 446 -22.84 5.37 -16.64
N LEU A 447 -23.18 6.59 -17.07
CA LEU A 447 -24.49 6.94 -17.62
C LEU A 447 -24.78 6.19 -18.92
N HIS A 448 -23.80 6.06 -19.82
CA HIS A 448 -23.92 5.25 -21.03
C HIS A 448 -24.24 3.79 -20.69
N SER A 449 -23.57 3.22 -19.69
CA SER A 449 -23.84 1.85 -19.23
C SER A 449 -25.24 1.66 -18.63
N LEU A 450 -25.88 2.76 -18.21
CA LEU A 450 -27.25 2.80 -17.69
C LEU A 450 -28.31 3.16 -18.75
N GLY A 451 -27.89 3.33 -20.02
CA GLY A 451 -28.78 3.57 -21.16
C GLY A 451 -28.99 5.04 -21.50
N VAL A 452 -28.26 5.98 -20.91
CA VAL A 452 -28.30 7.40 -21.30
C VAL A 452 -27.42 7.59 -22.54
N ALA A 453 -28.02 7.75 -23.71
CA ALA A 453 -27.29 7.81 -24.97
C ALA A 453 -26.64 9.18 -25.25
N ASN A 454 -27.23 10.26 -24.75
CA ASN A 454 -26.73 11.63 -24.92
C ASN A 454 -26.69 12.36 -23.57
N PRO A 455 -25.51 12.54 -22.96
CA PRO A 455 -25.37 13.09 -21.63
C PRO A 455 -25.34 14.64 -21.56
N GLU A 456 -25.51 15.38 -22.67
CA GLU A 456 -25.36 16.85 -22.71
C GLU A 456 -26.20 17.59 -21.66
N HIS A 457 -27.41 17.13 -21.40
CA HIS A 457 -28.31 17.74 -20.40
C HIS A 457 -28.22 17.12 -19.00
N HIS A 458 -27.23 16.26 -18.74
CA HIS A 458 -27.12 15.49 -17.52
C HIS A 458 -26.04 16.00 -16.57
N PHE A 459 -25.35 17.08 -16.90
CA PHE A 459 -24.25 17.65 -16.13
C PHE A 459 -24.44 19.13 -15.82
N ILE A 460 -23.99 19.52 -14.61
CA ILE A 460 -23.67 20.90 -14.24
C ILE A 460 -22.26 20.86 -13.60
N VAL A 461 -21.36 21.75 -14.04
CA VAL A 461 -20.00 21.85 -13.50
C VAL A 461 -19.74 23.29 -13.09
N ALA A 462 -19.32 23.48 -11.84
CA ALA A 462 -19.06 24.80 -11.28
C ALA A 462 -17.77 24.82 -10.46
N SER A 463 -17.05 25.94 -10.50
CA SER A 463 -15.80 26.17 -9.81
C SER A 463 -15.89 27.29 -8.78
N GLU A 464 -14.94 27.34 -7.87
CA GLU A 464 -14.66 28.47 -6.99
C GLU A 464 -13.73 29.44 -7.71
N GLY A 465 -14.29 30.27 -8.61
CA GLY A 465 -13.55 31.20 -9.44
C GLY A 465 -12.81 30.56 -10.63
N VAL A 466 -11.87 31.33 -11.19
CA VAL A 466 -11.14 30.97 -12.41
C VAL A 466 -10.07 29.91 -12.12
N LEU A 467 -10.01 28.87 -12.94
CA LEU A 467 -9.03 27.78 -12.83
C LEU A 467 -7.60 28.30 -12.87
N ASP A 468 -6.81 27.97 -11.85
CA ASP A 468 -5.42 28.37 -11.69
C ASP A 468 -4.42 27.18 -11.72
N GLU A 469 -3.14 27.47 -11.54
CA GLU A 469 -2.08 26.44 -11.54
C GLU A 469 -1.98 25.68 -10.21
N ASP A 470 -2.42 26.29 -9.11
CA ASP A 470 -2.38 25.69 -7.79
C ASP A 470 -3.61 24.79 -7.53
N GLY A 471 -4.67 25.01 -8.29
CA GLY A 471 -5.90 24.24 -8.28
C GLY A 471 -6.96 24.82 -7.34
N ILE A 472 -8.20 24.75 -7.79
CA ILE A 472 -9.37 25.21 -7.04
C ILE A 472 -10.44 24.12 -6.98
N PRO A 473 -11.36 24.17 -6.00
CA PRO A 473 -12.47 23.24 -5.92
C PRO A 473 -13.42 23.38 -7.10
N VAL A 474 -13.79 22.24 -7.70
CA VAL A 474 -14.79 22.16 -8.77
C VAL A 474 -15.78 21.06 -8.44
N VAL A 475 -17.07 21.37 -8.42
CA VAL A 475 -18.14 20.40 -8.27
C VAL A 475 -18.64 19.93 -9.63
N VAL A 476 -18.81 18.62 -9.75
CA VAL A 476 -19.50 17.97 -10.87
C VAL A 476 -20.82 17.41 -10.34
N LEU A 477 -21.92 17.98 -10.77
CA LEU A 477 -23.26 17.44 -10.55
C LEU A 477 -23.66 16.60 -11.76
N ALA A 478 -24.14 15.39 -11.52
CA ALA A 478 -24.65 14.56 -12.61
C ALA A 478 -25.86 13.74 -12.16
N LYS A 479 -26.85 13.57 -13.02
CA LYS A 479 -28.06 12.77 -12.75
C LYS A 479 -28.52 11.95 -13.96
N LYS A 480 -29.36 10.93 -13.72
CA LYS A 480 -29.86 10.05 -14.78
C LYS A 480 -30.91 10.72 -15.67
N THR A 481 -31.65 11.68 -15.15
CA THR A 481 -32.62 12.51 -15.88
C THR A 481 -31.93 13.80 -16.31
N PRO A 482 -32.33 14.47 -17.39
CA PRO A 482 -31.83 15.78 -17.76
C PRO A 482 -32.04 16.81 -16.64
N PHE A 483 -31.14 17.77 -16.48
CA PHE A 483 -31.39 18.98 -15.69
C PHE A 483 -32.52 19.79 -16.36
N THR A 484 -33.38 20.37 -15.54
CA THR A 484 -34.47 21.21 -16.01
C THR A 484 -34.06 22.68 -16.09
N ALA A 485 -34.77 23.47 -16.87
CA ALA A 485 -34.51 24.92 -16.96
C ALA A 485 -34.68 25.63 -15.61
N GLU A 486 -35.57 25.09 -14.74
CA GLU A 486 -35.77 25.62 -13.38
C GLU A 486 -34.55 25.33 -12.50
N GLU A 487 -33.99 24.13 -12.57
CA GLU A 487 -32.76 23.77 -11.82
C GLU A 487 -31.57 24.64 -12.27
N GLU A 488 -31.43 24.89 -13.57
CA GLU A 488 -30.40 25.79 -14.08
C GLU A 488 -30.61 27.24 -13.62
N ALA A 489 -31.86 27.71 -13.60
CA ALA A 489 -32.21 29.06 -13.12
C ALA A 489 -31.86 29.21 -11.61
N GLU A 490 -32.10 28.17 -10.79
CA GLU A 490 -31.70 28.15 -9.38
C GLU A 490 -30.18 28.24 -9.20
N VAL A 491 -29.39 27.53 -10.00
CA VAL A 491 -27.92 27.60 -10.02
C VAL A 491 -27.45 29.00 -10.40
N LEU A 492 -28.02 29.60 -11.47
CA LEU A 492 -27.67 30.95 -11.91
C LEU A 492 -28.05 32.02 -10.86
N ALA A 493 -29.21 31.86 -10.19
CA ALA A 493 -29.59 32.75 -9.10
C ALA A 493 -28.64 32.66 -7.91
N HIS A 494 -28.09 31.45 -7.65
CA HIS A 494 -27.09 31.25 -6.61
C HIS A 494 -25.76 31.92 -6.95
N PHE A 495 -25.29 31.85 -8.21
CA PHE A 495 -24.08 32.57 -8.67
C PHE A 495 -24.25 34.10 -8.58
N GLN A 496 -25.43 34.62 -8.84
CA GLN A 496 -25.71 36.04 -8.62
C GLN A 496 -25.60 36.48 -7.15
N ARG A 497 -25.78 35.55 -6.23
CA ARG A 497 -25.66 35.82 -4.81
C ARG A 497 -24.24 35.68 -4.27
N TYR A 498 -23.41 34.83 -4.90
CA TYR A 498 -22.05 34.50 -4.49
C TYR A 498 -21.12 34.64 -5.71
N ASP A 499 -20.46 35.81 -5.79
CA ASP A 499 -19.62 36.21 -6.94
C ASP A 499 -18.36 35.35 -7.11
N ASP A 500 -18.03 34.52 -6.11
CA ASP A 500 -16.86 33.63 -6.15
C ASP A 500 -17.12 32.34 -6.95
N LEU A 501 -18.37 32.07 -7.39
CA LEU A 501 -18.74 30.87 -8.13
C LEU A 501 -18.85 31.14 -9.64
N ASP A 502 -18.20 30.29 -10.42
CA ASP A 502 -18.20 30.33 -11.89
C ASP A 502 -18.80 29.04 -12.49
N ALA A 503 -19.62 29.21 -13.56
CA ALA A 503 -20.11 28.09 -14.34
C ALA A 503 -19.05 27.63 -15.35
N LEU A 504 -18.60 26.37 -15.25
CA LEU A 504 -17.76 25.74 -16.26
C LEU A 504 -18.59 24.99 -17.32
N TYR A 505 -19.78 24.49 -16.92
CA TYR A 505 -20.71 23.86 -17.84
C TYR A 505 -22.14 23.94 -17.29
N LEU A 506 -23.03 24.46 -18.10
CA LEU A 506 -24.49 24.39 -17.94
C LEU A 506 -25.10 23.84 -19.25
N PRO A 507 -26.18 23.04 -19.22
CA PRO A 507 -26.85 22.58 -20.45
C PRO A 507 -27.28 23.72 -21.37
N SER A 508 -27.77 24.86 -20.81
CA SER A 508 -28.20 26.03 -21.56
C SER A 508 -27.03 26.92 -22.03
N ASP A 509 -25.87 26.86 -21.34
CA ASP A 509 -24.67 27.63 -21.67
C ASP A 509 -23.41 26.78 -21.44
N PRO A 510 -23.06 25.90 -22.40
CA PRO A 510 -21.95 24.97 -22.26
C PRO A 510 -20.55 25.60 -22.12
N GLY A 511 -20.40 26.86 -22.54
CA GLY A 511 -19.13 27.56 -22.63
C GLY A 511 -18.17 26.96 -23.68
N GLU A 512 -16.98 27.58 -23.83
CA GLU A 512 -15.90 27.08 -24.71
C GLU A 512 -14.71 26.60 -23.84
N ASN A 513 -14.78 25.39 -23.32
CA ASN A 513 -13.76 24.83 -22.43
C ASN A 513 -13.65 23.29 -22.57
N PRO A 514 -12.67 22.63 -21.93
CA PRO A 514 -12.51 21.18 -22.04
C PRO A 514 -13.69 20.35 -21.53
N PHE A 515 -14.52 20.86 -20.59
CA PHE A 515 -15.72 20.14 -20.11
C PHE A 515 -16.78 20.08 -21.21
N SER A 516 -17.09 21.21 -21.85
CA SER A 516 -18.03 21.25 -22.97
C SER A 516 -17.55 20.39 -24.16
N ALA A 517 -16.26 20.46 -24.49
CA ALA A 517 -15.69 19.65 -25.56
C ALA A 517 -15.76 18.14 -25.25
N LEU A 518 -15.52 17.73 -24.01
CA LEU A 518 -15.66 16.34 -23.58
C LEU A 518 -17.11 15.86 -23.69
N ILE A 519 -18.05 16.61 -23.12
CA ILE A 519 -19.48 16.24 -23.09
C ILE A 519 -20.04 16.19 -24.53
N ALA A 520 -19.74 17.17 -25.36
CA ALA A 520 -20.15 17.21 -26.75
C ALA A 520 -19.55 16.09 -27.61
N SER A 521 -18.36 15.56 -27.25
CA SER A 521 -17.74 14.43 -27.96
C SER A 521 -18.56 13.15 -27.82
N ASN A 522 -19.38 13.03 -26.79
CA ASN A 522 -20.16 11.84 -26.41
C ASN A 522 -19.36 10.52 -26.32
N ASP A 523 -18.03 10.61 -26.40
CA ASP A 523 -17.10 9.46 -26.27
C ASP A 523 -15.88 9.90 -25.42
N PRO A 524 -15.90 9.58 -24.11
CA PRO A 524 -14.84 10.01 -23.23
C PRO A 524 -13.48 9.36 -23.53
N TYR A 525 -13.47 8.19 -24.18
CA TYR A 525 -12.21 7.53 -24.57
C TYR A 525 -11.59 8.19 -25.80
N LEU A 526 -12.41 8.58 -26.77
CA LEU A 526 -11.98 9.30 -27.97
C LEU A 526 -11.43 10.67 -27.58
N PHE A 527 -12.16 11.43 -26.76
CA PHE A 527 -11.70 12.73 -26.25
C PHE A 527 -10.37 12.58 -25.48
N ALA A 528 -10.29 11.63 -24.54
CA ALA A 528 -9.09 11.42 -23.75
C ALA A 528 -7.87 11.04 -24.60
N ARG A 529 -8.05 10.37 -25.75
CA ARG A 529 -6.96 10.05 -26.67
C ARG A 529 -6.25 11.29 -27.20
N ASP A 530 -7.02 12.33 -27.54
CA ASP A 530 -6.51 13.53 -28.20
C ASP A 530 -6.21 14.68 -27.22
N TYR A 531 -6.76 14.62 -25.99
CA TYR A 531 -6.52 15.61 -24.93
C TYR A 531 -5.09 15.54 -24.36
N ALA A 532 -4.61 16.62 -23.76
CA ALA A 532 -3.24 16.72 -23.22
C ALA A 532 -2.94 15.72 -22.10
N TYR A 533 -3.92 15.44 -21.23
CA TYR A 533 -3.80 14.50 -20.13
C TYR A 533 -4.59 13.21 -20.37
N ASN A 534 -4.26 12.16 -19.66
CA ASN A 534 -5.06 10.95 -19.64
C ASN A 534 -6.27 11.14 -18.72
N VAL A 535 -7.37 11.60 -19.29
CA VAL A 535 -8.66 11.77 -18.59
C VAL A 535 -9.66 10.67 -18.91
N ALA A 536 -9.20 9.57 -19.52
CA ALA A 536 -10.05 8.41 -19.82
C ALA A 536 -10.71 7.87 -18.54
N PRO A 537 -11.94 7.35 -18.63
CA PRO A 537 -12.59 6.64 -17.53
C PRO A 537 -11.71 5.54 -16.95
N VAL A 538 -11.77 5.36 -15.64
CA VAL A 538 -11.05 4.30 -14.93
C VAL A 538 -12.00 3.26 -14.40
N SER A 539 -11.54 2.00 -14.35
CA SER A 539 -12.33 0.85 -13.90
C SER A 539 -11.74 0.23 -12.63
N ASP A 540 -12.48 -0.63 -11.96
CA ASP A 540 -12.02 -1.42 -10.82
C ASP A 540 -10.81 -2.32 -11.15
N ASN A 541 -10.54 -2.56 -12.43
CA ASN A 541 -9.35 -3.28 -12.86
C ASN A 541 -8.08 -2.41 -12.90
N ALA A 542 -8.24 -1.09 -13.04
CA ALA A 542 -7.14 -0.12 -13.02
C ALA A 542 -7.58 1.16 -12.31
N PRO A 543 -7.80 1.14 -10.98
CA PRO A 543 -8.45 2.24 -10.24
C PRO A 543 -7.48 3.38 -9.93
N PHE A 544 -6.63 3.77 -10.89
CA PHE A 544 -5.63 4.83 -10.73
C PHE A 544 -6.17 6.17 -11.25
N PHE A 545 -7.16 6.70 -10.56
CA PHE A 545 -7.87 7.92 -10.96
C PHE A 545 -6.95 9.14 -11.10
N PHE A 546 -5.97 9.29 -10.21
CA PHE A 546 -5.07 10.45 -10.20
C PHE A 546 -3.89 10.33 -11.19
N PHE A 547 -3.73 9.18 -11.85
CA PHE A 547 -2.71 9.01 -12.88
C PHE A 547 -3.17 9.58 -14.21
N THR A 548 -2.88 10.87 -14.43
CA THR A 548 -3.30 11.62 -15.63
C THR A 548 -2.21 11.77 -16.67
N LEU A 549 -1.01 11.20 -16.46
CA LEU A 549 0.10 11.30 -17.39
C LEU A 549 -0.05 10.35 -18.59
N LYS A 550 0.30 10.84 -19.78
CA LYS A 550 0.43 10.01 -20.98
C LYS A 550 1.89 9.59 -21.20
N PRO A 551 2.19 8.29 -21.41
CA PRO A 551 3.56 7.80 -21.59
C PRO A 551 4.32 8.45 -22.76
N GLY A 552 3.62 8.80 -23.85
CA GLY A 552 4.20 9.50 -24.98
C GLY A 552 4.73 10.90 -24.65
N GLN A 553 4.23 11.53 -23.60
CA GLN A 553 4.70 12.85 -23.15
C GLN A 553 5.99 12.76 -22.34
N ILE A 554 6.27 11.62 -21.70
CA ILE A 554 7.51 11.39 -20.94
C ILE A 554 8.70 11.19 -21.89
N LEU A 555 8.48 10.49 -23.00
CA LEU A 555 9.53 10.04 -23.93
C LEU A 555 9.56 10.84 -25.24
N GLY A 556 8.60 11.74 -25.47
CA GLY A 556 8.47 12.49 -26.72
C GLY A 556 9.29 13.80 -26.75
N GLU A 557 9.69 14.26 -27.94
CA GLU A 557 10.37 15.55 -28.15
C GLU A 557 9.57 16.75 -27.60
N SER A 558 8.23 16.66 -27.56
CA SER A 558 7.34 17.68 -27.00
C SER A 558 7.50 17.83 -25.49
N GLY A 559 7.71 16.73 -24.74
CA GLY A 559 7.88 16.77 -23.28
C GLY A 559 9.22 17.40 -22.84
N LEU A 560 10.27 17.20 -23.64
CA LEU A 560 11.59 17.82 -23.41
C LEU A 560 11.64 19.32 -23.77
N LYS A 561 10.80 19.76 -24.73
CA LYS A 561 10.79 21.16 -25.21
C LYS A 561 9.79 22.07 -24.49
N GLN A 562 8.68 21.55 -23.99
CA GLN A 562 7.64 22.33 -23.29
C GLN A 562 7.77 22.32 -21.75
N GLY A 563 8.75 21.57 -21.24
CA GLY A 563 8.90 21.32 -19.80
C GLY A 563 7.84 20.34 -19.27
N ILE A 564 8.29 19.26 -18.65
CA ILE A 564 7.37 18.37 -17.90
C ILE A 564 6.91 19.16 -16.69
N ASP A 565 5.60 19.34 -16.54
CA ASP A 565 5.06 19.86 -15.30
C ASP A 565 5.28 18.81 -14.19
N TRP A 566 6.40 18.93 -13.51
CA TRP A 566 6.82 18.01 -12.46
C TRP A 566 5.88 18.05 -11.24
N LYS A 567 5.18 19.16 -11.01
CA LYS A 567 4.17 19.25 -9.94
C LYS A 567 3.06 18.23 -10.16
N VAL A 568 2.63 18.06 -11.41
CA VAL A 568 1.58 17.12 -11.81
C VAL A 568 2.06 15.67 -11.85
N ASN A 569 3.35 15.44 -12.09
CA ASN A 569 3.90 14.14 -12.45
C ASN A 569 4.84 13.59 -11.38
N LEU A 570 4.82 14.16 -10.19
CA LEU A 570 5.77 13.86 -9.13
C LEU A 570 5.70 12.39 -8.69
N GLY A 571 4.52 11.77 -8.66
CA GLY A 571 4.36 10.34 -8.36
C GLY A 571 5.11 9.45 -9.36
N VAL A 572 5.08 9.78 -10.65
CA VAL A 572 5.84 9.03 -11.68
C VAL A 572 7.34 9.21 -11.50
N LEU A 573 7.78 10.43 -11.21
CA LEU A 573 9.19 10.71 -10.91
C LEU A 573 9.66 9.89 -9.71
N VAL A 574 8.85 9.83 -8.64
CA VAL A 574 9.13 9.01 -7.46
C VAL A 574 9.25 7.53 -7.85
N LEU A 575 8.34 7.00 -8.67
CA LEU A 575 8.39 5.62 -9.13
C LEU A 575 9.68 5.32 -9.93
N ILE A 576 10.07 6.23 -10.83
CA ILE A 576 11.32 6.12 -11.58
C ILE A 576 12.52 6.17 -10.64
N LEU A 577 12.51 7.08 -9.66
CA LEU A 577 13.58 7.23 -8.69
C LEU A 577 13.72 5.98 -7.80
N VAL A 578 12.61 5.44 -7.31
CA VAL A 578 12.58 4.20 -6.52
C VAL A 578 13.08 3.02 -7.35
N LEU A 579 12.66 2.92 -8.61
CA LEU A 579 13.15 1.88 -9.52
C LEU A 579 14.67 2.00 -9.74
N LEU A 580 15.18 3.22 -9.95
CA LEU A 580 16.60 3.47 -10.12
C LEU A 580 17.40 3.14 -8.86
N ILE A 581 16.95 3.60 -7.69
CA ILE A 581 17.58 3.28 -6.40
C ILE A 581 17.59 1.76 -6.18
N SER A 582 16.47 1.09 -6.41
CA SER A 582 16.35 -0.36 -6.28
C SER A 582 17.27 -1.11 -7.24
N LEU A 583 17.35 -0.66 -8.49
CA LEU A 583 18.25 -1.25 -9.50
C LEU A 583 19.72 -1.08 -9.10
N VAL A 584 20.13 0.13 -8.73
CA VAL A 584 21.51 0.41 -8.28
C VAL A 584 21.83 -0.40 -7.02
N ALA A 585 20.89 -0.49 -6.08
CA ALA A 585 21.07 -1.25 -4.85
C ALA A 585 21.14 -2.77 -5.11
N VAL A 586 20.30 -3.32 -5.97
CA VAL A 586 20.38 -4.73 -6.41
C VAL A 586 21.74 -5.00 -7.07
N LEU A 587 22.18 -4.13 -7.97
CA LEU A 587 23.50 -4.27 -8.61
C LEU A 587 24.62 -4.20 -7.57
N ALA A 588 24.64 -3.17 -6.71
CA ALA A 588 25.71 -2.92 -5.75
C ALA A 588 25.80 -3.98 -4.65
N PHE A 589 24.67 -4.43 -4.11
CA PHE A 589 24.62 -5.28 -2.92
C PHE A 589 24.35 -6.76 -3.21
N LEU A 590 23.77 -7.11 -4.36
CA LEU A 590 23.44 -8.49 -4.71
C LEU A 590 24.31 -8.99 -5.85
N ILE A 591 24.31 -8.33 -7.01
CA ILE A 591 24.92 -8.86 -8.24
C ILE A 591 26.43 -8.70 -8.25
N VAL A 592 26.95 -7.46 -8.08
CA VAL A 592 28.38 -7.16 -8.17
C VAL A 592 29.21 -7.92 -7.14
N PRO A 593 28.85 -7.99 -5.84
CA PRO A 593 29.63 -8.72 -4.85
C PRO A 593 29.76 -10.21 -5.18
N MET A 594 28.68 -10.81 -5.68
CA MET A 594 28.69 -12.22 -6.09
C MET A 594 29.49 -12.43 -7.38
N ALA A 595 29.34 -11.55 -8.38
CA ALA A 595 30.07 -11.63 -9.63
C ALA A 595 31.59 -11.50 -9.44
N LEU A 596 32.02 -10.60 -8.55
CA LEU A 596 33.44 -10.40 -8.26
C LEU A 596 34.11 -11.63 -7.62
N ARG A 597 33.41 -12.35 -6.76
CA ARG A 597 33.94 -13.53 -6.06
C ARG A 597 33.71 -14.82 -6.84
N GLY A 598 32.69 -14.86 -7.70
CA GLY A 598 32.32 -16.04 -8.51
C GLY A 598 33.14 -16.24 -9.80
N ARG A 599 34.18 -15.44 -10.04
CA ARG A 599 34.95 -15.45 -11.31
C ARG A 599 35.53 -16.81 -11.75
N ASN A 600 35.62 -17.75 -10.83
CA ASN A 600 36.18 -19.09 -11.07
C ASN A 600 35.10 -20.19 -11.25
N LEU A 601 33.83 -19.84 -11.22
CA LEU A 601 32.72 -20.79 -11.23
C LEU A 601 31.95 -20.71 -12.55
N ARG A 602 32.21 -21.63 -13.47
CA ARG A 602 31.42 -21.84 -14.68
C ARG A 602 30.08 -22.50 -14.29
N HIS A 603 29.13 -21.71 -13.82
CA HIS A 603 27.74 -22.20 -13.61
C HIS A 603 26.90 -21.95 -14.88
N SER A 604 26.07 -22.91 -15.24
CA SER A 604 25.02 -22.68 -16.22
C SER A 604 24.07 -21.62 -15.67
N PRO A 605 23.73 -20.55 -16.42
CA PRO A 605 22.79 -19.52 -15.96
C PRO A 605 21.33 -20.02 -15.91
N LEU A 606 21.02 -21.09 -16.60
CA LEU A 606 19.64 -21.59 -16.75
C LEU A 606 18.94 -21.93 -15.43
N PRO A 607 19.56 -22.64 -14.45
CA PRO A 607 18.94 -22.88 -13.16
C PRO A 607 18.66 -21.59 -12.36
N LEU A 608 19.49 -20.55 -12.56
CA LEU A 608 19.30 -19.25 -11.89
C LEU A 608 18.08 -18.50 -12.46
N LEU A 609 17.84 -18.60 -13.76
CA LEU A 609 16.66 -18.04 -14.41
C LEU A 609 15.35 -18.64 -13.86
N TYR A 610 15.37 -19.91 -13.46
CA TYR A 610 14.24 -20.53 -12.77
C TYR A 610 13.89 -19.79 -11.48
N PHE A 611 14.87 -19.46 -10.64
CA PHE A 611 14.65 -18.75 -9.38
C PHE A 611 14.25 -17.29 -9.58
N ILE A 612 14.76 -16.64 -10.65
CA ILE A 612 14.28 -15.32 -11.06
C ILE A 612 12.81 -15.40 -11.45
N ALA A 613 12.41 -16.37 -12.25
CA ALA A 613 11.04 -16.53 -12.72
C ALA A 613 10.08 -16.83 -11.55
N VAL A 614 10.47 -17.71 -10.61
CA VAL A 614 9.66 -18.02 -9.42
C VAL A 614 9.51 -16.79 -8.51
N GLY A 615 10.62 -16.05 -8.24
CA GLY A 615 10.57 -14.85 -7.40
C GLY A 615 9.75 -13.73 -8.03
N LEU A 616 9.95 -13.48 -9.32
CA LEU A 616 9.15 -12.50 -10.05
C LEU A 616 7.67 -12.89 -10.09
N GLY A 617 7.37 -14.15 -10.35
CA GLY A 617 5.99 -14.66 -10.37
C GLY A 617 5.31 -14.47 -9.01
N TYR A 618 5.99 -14.81 -7.92
CA TYR A 618 5.44 -14.68 -6.57
C TYR A 618 5.08 -13.24 -6.24
N ILE A 619 6.01 -12.30 -6.42
CA ILE A 619 5.80 -10.90 -6.04
C ILE A 619 4.76 -10.20 -6.95
N LEU A 620 4.71 -10.51 -8.26
CA LEU A 620 3.69 -9.98 -9.16
C LEU A 620 2.29 -10.43 -8.74
N VAL A 621 2.14 -11.69 -8.34
CA VAL A 621 0.88 -12.26 -7.85
C VAL A 621 0.50 -11.63 -6.52
N GLU A 622 1.43 -11.54 -5.57
CA GLU A 622 1.19 -10.97 -4.24
C GLU A 622 0.74 -9.51 -4.32
N ILE A 623 1.44 -8.67 -5.06
CA ILE A 623 1.07 -7.25 -5.25
C ILE A 623 -0.29 -7.12 -5.96
N ALA A 624 -0.53 -7.90 -7.03
CA ALA A 624 -1.81 -7.87 -7.73
C ALA A 624 -2.99 -8.27 -6.83
N PHE A 625 -2.81 -9.27 -5.95
CA PHE A 625 -3.85 -9.64 -4.98
C PHE A 625 -4.02 -8.59 -3.89
N ILE A 626 -2.94 -8.04 -3.31
CA ILE A 626 -3.05 -6.95 -2.32
C ILE A 626 -3.93 -5.85 -2.89
N GLN A 627 -3.63 -5.35 -4.08
CA GLN A 627 -4.38 -4.26 -4.72
C GLN A 627 -5.83 -4.67 -5.06
N ARG A 628 -6.03 -5.86 -5.59
CA ARG A 628 -7.37 -6.36 -5.92
C ARG A 628 -8.26 -6.51 -4.68
N PHE A 629 -7.68 -6.90 -3.55
CA PHE A 629 -8.41 -7.10 -2.32
C PHE A 629 -8.63 -5.81 -1.51
N VAL A 630 -8.04 -4.67 -1.90
CA VAL A 630 -8.32 -3.37 -1.26
C VAL A 630 -9.81 -3.06 -1.31
N LEU A 631 -10.42 -3.10 -2.49
CA LEU A 631 -11.87 -2.89 -2.64
C LEU A 631 -12.69 -3.95 -1.87
N PHE A 632 -12.27 -5.21 -1.91
CA PHE A 632 -13.01 -6.30 -1.29
C PHE A 632 -12.98 -6.27 0.24
N LEU A 633 -11.87 -5.86 0.84
CA LEU A 633 -11.69 -5.77 2.29
C LEU A 633 -11.92 -4.36 2.85
N GLY A 634 -12.09 -3.38 1.97
CA GLY A 634 -12.49 -2.01 2.31
C GLY A 634 -11.34 -1.07 2.71
N HIS A 635 -10.10 -1.58 2.90
CA HIS A 635 -8.95 -0.73 3.22
C HIS A 635 -7.61 -1.36 2.85
N PRO A 636 -6.62 -0.57 2.35
CA PRO A 636 -5.29 -1.08 1.95
C PRO A 636 -4.56 -1.87 3.05
N THR A 637 -4.58 -1.39 4.30
CA THR A 637 -3.91 -2.08 5.42
C THR A 637 -4.52 -3.45 5.68
N TYR A 638 -5.86 -3.58 5.61
CA TYR A 638 -6.53 -4.88 5.78
C TYR A 638 -6.21 -5.81 4.61
N ALA A 639 -6.22 -5.30 3.38
CA ALA A 639 -5.85 -6.09 2.20
C ALA A 639 -4.41 -6.61 2.30
N LEU A 640 -3.46 -5.72 2.59
CA LEU A 640 -2.06 -6.06 2.80
C LEU A 640 -1.91 -7.17 3.85
N THR A 641 -2.49 -6.95 5.04
CA THR A 641 -2.38 -7.88 6.18
C THR A 641 -2.99 -9.24 5.87
N VAL A 642 -4.21 -9.28 5.31
CA VAL A 642 -4.94 -10.54 5.06
C VAL A 642 -4.31 -11.32 3.91
N VAL A 643 -3.96 -10.66 2.81
CA VAL A 643 -3.38 -11.32 1.64
C VAL A 643 -2.01 -11.90 1.99
N ILE A 644 -1.12 -11.11 2.61
CA ILE A 644 0.21 -11.61 3.01
C ILE A 644 0.07 -12.72 4.04
N PHE A 645 -0.79 -12.58 5.05
CA PHE A 645 -1.06 -13.62 6.05
C PHE A 645 -1.46 -14.95 5.40
N LEU A 646 -2.48 -14.91 4.54
CA LEU A 646 -3.01 -16.12 3.92
C LEU A 646 -2.00 -16.76 2.96
N LEU A 647 -1.32 -15.96 2.13
CA LEU A 647 -0.31 -16.47 1.20
C LEU A 647 0.91 -17.03 1.94
N MET A 648 1.44 -16.35 2.96
CA MET A 648 2.59 -16.82 3.71
C MET A 648 2.28 -18.08 4.52
N LEU A 649 1.15 -18.10 5.25
CA LEU A 649 0.77 -19.26 6.05
C LEU A 649 0.55 -20.50 5.17
N SER A 650 -0.17 -20.33 4.07
CA SER A 650 -0.44 -21.45 3.14
C SER A 650 0.81 -21.85 2.36
N SER A 651 1.66 -20.92 1.94
CA SER A 651 2.96 -21.22 1.30
C SER A 651 3.90 -21.93 2.28
N GLY A 652 3.90 -21.56 3.56
CA GLY A 652 4.63 -22.25 4.61
C GLY A 652 4.18 -23.69 4.75
N ALA A 653 2.86 -23.94 4.78
CA ALA A 653 2.30 -25.29 4.79
C ALA A 653 2.70 -26.06 3.53
N GLY A 654 2.56 -25.45 2.34
CA GLY A 654 2.98 -26.03 1.06
C GLY A 654 4.45 -26.44 1.04
N SER A 655 5.33 -25.62 1.58
CA SER A 655 6.75 -25.93 1.74
C SER A 655 6.98 -27.13 2.63
N LEU A 656 6.31 -27.21 3.80
CA LEU A 656 6.40 -28.37 4.71
C LEU A 656 5.94 -29.66 4.02
N PHE A 657 4.83 -29.62 3.30
CA PHE A 657 4.27 -30.77 2.59
C PHE A 657 5.01 -31.09 1.29
N SER A 658 5.84 -30.18 0.75
CA SER A 658 6.55 -30.38 -0.52
C SER A 658 7.41 -31.65 -0.53
N ARG A 659 7.97 -32.09 0.59
CA ARG A 659 8.74 -33.35 0.68
C ARG A 659 7.86 -34.58 0.55
N LEU A 660 6.64 -34.54 1.05
CA LEU A 660 5.69 -35.67 1.02
C LEU A 660 5.03 -35.79 -0.35
N TRP A 661 4.63 -34.68 -0.95
CA TRP A 661 3.90 -34.64 -2.22
C TRP A 661 4.82 -34.63 -3.44
N LEU A 662 6.03 -34.10 -3.31
CA LEU A 662 7.04 -34.06 -4.36
C LEU A 662 8.32 -34.80 -3.93
N PRO A 663 8.25 -36.14 -3.74
CA PRO A 663 9.42 -36.92 -3.35
C PRO A 663 10.52 -36.90 -4.41
N ARG A 664 10.11 -36.76 -5.69
CA ARG A 664 11.02 -36.57 -6.84
C ARG A 664 10.97 -35.12 -7.28
N THR A 665 12.15 -34.54 -7.50
CA THR A 665 12.27 -33.14 -7.98
C THR A 665 11.67 -32.95 -9.37
N GLU A 666 11.58 -34.00 -10.16
CA GLU A 666 10.95 -34.02 -11.48
C GLU A 666 9.46 -33.65 -11.45
N LEU A 667 8.76 -33.92 -10.34
CA LEU A 667 7.33 -33.61 -10.20
C LEU A 667 7.05 -32.11 -9.94
N ILE A 668 8.09 -31.25 -9.93
CA ILE A 668 7.97 -29.80 -9.70
C ILE A 668 7.06 -29.10 -10.73
N TRP A 669 6.88 -29.70 -11.90
CA TRP A 669 5.97 -29.20 -12.92
C TRP A 669 4.50 -29.20 -12.47
N VAL A 670 4.11 -30.12 -11.58
CA VAL A 670 2.72 -30.24 -11.11
C VAL A 670 2.27 -28.99 -10.35
N PRO A 671 2.94 -28.55 -9.27
CA PRO A 671 2.55 -27.31 -8.60
C PRO A 671 2.65 -26.08 -9.53
N LEU A 672 3.65 -26.00 -10.41
CA LEU A 672 3.76 -24.89 -11.35
C LEU A 672 2.56 -24.86 -12.32
N ALA A 673 2.14 -26.00 -12.87
CA ALA A 673 0.97 -26.08 -13.73
C ALA A 673 -0.32 -25.70 -12.99
N LEU A 674 -0.48 -26.13 -11.74
CA LEU A 674 -1.62 -25.75 -10.89
C LEU A 674 -1.65 -24.24 -10.61
N VAL A 675 -0.50 -23.63 -10.28
CA VAL A 675 -0.41 -22.17 -10.11
C VAL A 675 -0.83 -21.46 -11.39
N ILE A 676 -0.29 -21.86 -12.55
CA ILE A 676 -0.61 -21.24 -13.84
C ILE A 676 -2.11 -21.36 -14.14
N ALA A 677 -2.69 -22.56 -13.95
CA ALA A 677 -4.11 -22.78 -14.20
C ALA A 677 -5.01 -21.94 -13.27
N THR A 678 -4.67 -21.86 -11.99
CA THR A 678 -5.41 -21.04 -11.02
C THR A 678 -5.31 -19.56 -11.37
N LEU A 679 -4.10 -19.04 -11.63
CA LEU A 679 -3.91 -17.64 -12.02
C LEU A 679 -4.63 -17.30 -13.33
N ALA A 680 -4.60 -18.21 -14.33
CA ALA A 680 -5.35 -18.02 -15.56
C ALA A 680 -6.86 -17.95 -15.30
N ALA A 681 -7.40 -18.79 -14.41
CA ALA A 681 -8.80 -18.70 -13.99
C ALA A 681 -9.09 -17.39 -13.24
N ASP A 682 -8.20 -16.95 -12.34
CA ASP A 682 -8.37 -15.75 -11.54
C ASP A 682 -8.35 -14.47 -12.40
N VAL A 683 -7.55 -14.42 -13.47
CA VAL A 683 -7.55 -13.29 -14.42
C VAL A 683 -8.96 -13.03 -14.98
N PHE A 684 -9.73 -14.08 -15.28
CA PHE A 684 -11.05 -13.96 -15.90
C PHE A 684 -12.20 -13.91 -14.88
N PHE A 685 -12.13 -14.68 -13.79
CA PHE A 685 -13.26 -14.89 -12.89
C PHE A 685 -13.18 -14.14 -11.58
N LEU A 686 -11.98 -13.82 -11.08
CA LEU A 686 -11.80 -13.18 -9.77
C LEU A 686 -12.50 -11.81 -9.66
N PRO A 687 -12.41 -10.90 -10.67
CA PRO A 687 -13.05 -9.58 -10.57
C PRO A 687 -14.56 -9.67 -10.33
N SER A 688 -15.26 -10.49 -11.14
CA SER A 688 -16.70 -10.66 -11.04
C SER A 688 -17.12 -11.34 -9.73
N ARG A 689 -16.34 -12.29 -9.23
CA ARG A 689 -16.62 -12.96 -7.95
C ARG A 689 -16.44 -12.03 -6.76
N LEU A 690 -15.34 -11.30 -6.68
CA LEU A 690 -15.15 -10.32 -5.62
C LEU A 690 -16.24 -9.25 -5.64
N ALA A 691 -16.60 -8.77 -6.83
CA ALA A 691 -17.68 -7.81 -7.01
C ALA A 691 -19.03 -8.32 -6.46
N THR A 692 -19.34 -9.59 -6.60
CA THR A 692 -20.57 -10.18 -6.08
C THR A 692 -20.64 -10.21 -4.55
N PHE A 693 -19.50 -10.41 -3.89
CA PHE A 693 -19.44 -10.64 -2.45
C PHE A 693 -18.98 -9.42 -1.63
N VAL A 694 -18.67 -8.28 -2.26
CA VAL A 694 -18.16 -7.09 -1.55
C VAL A 694 -19.15 -6.50 -0.54
N GLY A 695 -20.46 -6.67 -0.75
CA GLY A 695 -21.50 -6.21 0.17
C GLY A 695 -21.70 -7.10 1.42
N PHE A 696 -20.95 -8.19 1.57
CA PHE A 696 -21.06 -9.07 2.73
C PHE A 696 -20.30 -8.50 3.93
N ASP A 697 -20.68 -8.94 5.14
CA ASP A 697 -19.95 -8.61 6.36
C ASP A 697 -18.47 -9.00 6.27
N LEU A 698 -17.60 -8.26 6.97
CA LEU A 698 -16.15 -8.47 6.95
C LEU A 698 -15.75 -9.92 7.25
N SER A 699 -16.45 -10.60 8.17
CA SER A 699 -16.18 -12.01 8.51
C SER A 699 -16.36 -12.95 7.32
N TYR A 700 -17.40 -12.75 6.52
CA TYR A 700 -17.61 -13.53 5.30
C TYR A 700 -16.60 -13.19 4.22
N ARG A 701 -16.22 -11.91 4.09
CA ARG A 701 -15.17 -11.48 3.15
C ARG A 701 -13.82 -12.10 3.50
N LEU A 702 -13.48 -12.19 4.79
CA LEU A 702 -12.28 -12.88 5.27
C LEU A 702 -12.31 -14.39 4.94
N LEU A 703 -13.45 -15.06 5.14
CA LEU A 703 -13.62 -16.47 4.80
C LEU A 703 -13.44 -16.70 3.29
N ILE A 704 -14.07 -15.88 2.46
CA ILE A 704 -13.94 -15.94 0.98
C ILE A 704 -12.48 -15.71 0.56
N SER A 705 -11.81 -14.74 1.18
CA SER A 705 -10.37 -14.51 0.95
C SER A 705 -9.56 -15.78 1.25
N GLY A 706 -9.87 -16.47 2.35
CA GLY A 706 -9.24 -17.74 2.70
C GLY A 706 -9.48 -18.83 1.64
N VAL A 707 -10.72 -18.98 1.19
CA VAL A 707 -11.07 -19.98 0.15
C VAL A 707 -10.34 -19.72 -1.16
N LEU A 708 -10.14 -18.47 -1.53
CA LEU A 708 -9.48 -18.09 -2.78
C LEU A 708 -7.95 -18.19 -2.68
N LEU A 709 -7.35 -17.67 -1.59
CA LEU A 709 -5.91 -17.50 -1.51
C LEU A 709 -5.17 -18.71 -0.92
N VAL A 710 -5.79 -19.47 0.01
CA VAL A 710 -5.10 -20.58 0.70
C VAL A 710 -4.71 -21.71 -0.26
N PRO A 711 -5.58 -22.20 -1.17
CA PRO A 711 -5.19 -23.24 -2.12
C PRO A 711 -4.05 -22.80 -3.05
N LEU A 712 -4.14 -21.56 -3.55
CA LEU A 712 -3.13 -20.99 -4.43
C LEU A 712 -1.79 -20.83 -3.70
N GLY A 713 -1.77 -20.18 -2.53
CA GLY A 713 -0.56 -19.97 -1.74
C GLY A 713 0.08 -21.31 -1.33
N PHE A 714 -0.71 -22.33 -0.99
CA PHE A 714 -0.20 -23.66 -0.66
C PHE A 714 0.60 -24.27 -1.82
N VAL A 715 0.11 -24.14 -3.05
CA VAL A 715 0.80 -24.64 -4.23
C VAL A 715 1.99 -23.75 -4.59
N MET A 716 1.87 -22.42 -4.46
CA MET A 716 2.97 -21.47 -4.68
C MET A 716 4.16 -21.66 -3.73
N GLY A 717 3.92 -22.20 -2.53
CA GLY A 717 4.96 -22.49 -1.55
C GLY A 717 5.86 -23.70 -1.88
N MET A 718 5.55 -24.50 -2.91
CA MET A 718 6.29 -25.73 -3.23
C MET A 718 7.46 -25.55 -4.22
N PRO A 719 7.41 -24.72 -5.27
CA PRO A 719 8.42 -24.64 -6.32
C PRO A 719 9.80 -24.20 -5.81
N PHE A 720 9.88 -23.15 -5.02
CA PHE A 720 11.14 -22.59 -4.53
C PHE A 720 11.95 -23.58 -3.68
N PRO A 721 11.41 -24.19 -2.59
CA PRO A 721 12.17 -25.14 -1.76
C PRO A 721 12.48 -26.43 -2.51
N THR A 722 11.67 -26.83 -3.50
CA THR A 722 11.94 -28.03 -4.31
C THR A 722 13.09 -27.76 -5.28
N GLY A 723 13.15 -26.60 -5.92
CA GLY A 723 14.26 -26.19 -6.75
C GLY A 723 15.58 -26.10 -5.97
N LEU A 724 15.55 -25.52 -4.76
CA LEU A 724 16.72 -25.47 -3.88
C LEU A 724 17.23 -26.87 -3.49
N ARG A 725 16.32 -27.82 -3.22
CA ARG A 725 16.70 -29.22 -2.96
C ARG A 725 17.37 -29.85 -4.18
N ALA A 726 16.88 -29.60 -5.39
CA ALA A 726 17.48 -30.09 -6.62
C ALA A 726 18.93 -29.60 -6.78
N LEU A 727 19.16 -28.29 -6.56
CA LEU A 727 20.51 -27.72 -6.61
C LEU A 727 21.43 -28.28 -5.50
N ALA A 728 20.93 -28.39 -4.27
CA ALA A 728 21.71 -28.90 -3.15
C ALA A 728 22.11 -30.38 -3.34
N SER A 729 21.22 -31.23 -3.87
CA SER A 729 21.51 -32.64 -4.13
C SER A 729 22.53 -32.86 -5.22
N ALA A 730 22.49 -32.10 -6.31
CA ALA A 730 23.49 -32.16 -7.38
C ALA A 730 24.87 -31.74 -6.88
N SER A 731 24.90 -30.85 -5.93
CA SER A 731 26.10 -30.33 -5.30
C SER A 731 26.78 -31.35 -4.36
N ALA A 732 26.02 -32.22 -3.75
CA ALA A 732 26.55 -33.27 -2.87
C ALA A 732 27.21 -34.44 -3.64
N SER A 733 26.81 -34.65 -4.90
CA SER A 733 27.30 -35.75 -5.75
C SER A 733 28.60 -35.40 -6.52
N SER A 734 28.96 -34.12 -6.62
CA SER A 734 30.18 -33.72 -7.29
C SER A 734 31.38 -33.62 -6.33
N ALA A 735 32.53 -34.20 -6.70
CA ALA A 735 33.74 -34.29 -5.88
C ALA A 735 34.40 -32.94 -5.51
N THR A 736 33.80 -31.81 -5.93
CA THR A 736 34.26 -30.45 -5.65
C THR A 736 33.30 -29.73 -4.69
N ARG A 737 33.32 -30.07 -3.42
CA ARG A 737 32.55 -29.45 -2.32
C ARG A 737 32.59 -27.92 -2.26
N ALA A 738 33.67 -27.30 -2.80
CA ALA A 738 33.80 -25.84 -2.78
C ALA A 738 32.97 -25.11 -3.83
N ALA A 739 32.62 -25.77 -4.95
CA ALA A 739 31.79 -25.19 -6.02
C ALA A 739 30.30 -25.29 -5.73
N SER A 740 29.93 -26.17 -4.85
CA SER A 740 28.55 -26.61 -4.60
C SER A 740 27.73 -25.67 -3.70
N GLY A 741 28.37 -25.04 -2.74
CA GLY A 741 27.72 -24.06 -1.86
C GLY A 741 27.30 -22.80 -2.61
N SER A 742 27.99 -22.46 -3.71
CA SER A 742 27.75 -21.21 -4.42
C SER A 742 26.45 -21.17 -5.24
N SER A 743 25.92 -22.33 -5.65
CA SER A 743 24.71 -22.37 -6.49
C SER A 743 23.43 -22.06 -5.72
N VAL A 744 23.35 -22.47 -4.47
CA VAL A 744 22.18 -22.24 -3.61
C VAL A 744 22.10 -20.76 -3.19
N GLU A 745 23.22 -20.18 -2.80
CA GLU A 745 23.29 -18.75 -2.43
C GLU A 745 22.99 -17.84 -3.65
N TRP A 746 23.48 -18.21 -4.86
CA TRP A 746 23.13 -17.53 -6.09
C TRP A 746 21.62 -17.61 -6.37
N ALA A 747 21.01 -18.77 -6.18
CA ALA A 747 19.55 -18.94 -6.35
C ALA A 747 18.75 -18.02 -5.41
N TRP A 748 19.17 -17.92 -4.14
CA TRP A 748 18.57 -16.98 -3.18
C TRP A 748 18.75 -15.52 -3.60
N ALA A 749 19.97 -15.13 -3.98
CA ALA A 749 20.26 -13.76 -4.40
C ALA A 749 19.46 -13.36 -5.65
N MET A 750 19.35 -14.26 -6.64
CA MET A 750 18.60 -14.00 -7.86
C MET A 750 17.10 -13.91 -7.60
N ASN A 751 16.57 -14.77 -6.73
CA ASN A 751 15.17 -14.68 -6.30
C ASN A 751 14.90 -13.36 -5.58
N ALA A 752 15.74 -12.96 -4.63
CA ALA A 752 15.60 -11.69 -3.93
C ALA A 752 15.70 -10.48 -4.88
N ALA A 753 16.66 -10.48 -5.80
CA ALA A 753 16.80 -9.43 -6.81
C ALA A 753 15.56 -9.31 -7.70
N ALA A 754 15.02 -10.44 -8.14
CA ALA A 754 13.80 -10.49 -8.94
C ALA A 754 12.58 -9.99 -8.16
N SER A 755 12.48 -10.29 -6.86
CA SER A 755 11.40 -9.82 -6.01
C SER A 755 11.49 -8.30 -5.74
N VAL A 756 12.69 -7.76 -5.49
CA VAL A 756 12.91 -6.31 -5.31
C VAL A 756 12.48 -5.52 -6.56
N LEU A 757 12.95 -5.94 -7.73
CA LEU A 757 12.60 -5.25 -8.98
C LEU A 757 11.15 -5.53 -9.40
N GLY A 758 10.67 -6.73 -9.12
CA GLY A 758 9.31 -7.19 -9.43
C GLY A 758 8.23 -6.42 -8.67
N SER A 759 8.49 -5.99 -7.43
CA SER A 759 7.54 -5.18 -6.65
C SER A 759 7.26 -3.83 -7.32
N VAL A 760 8.29 -3.14 -7.80
CA VAL A 760 8.13 -1.87 -8.53
C VAL A 760 7.51 -2.11 -9.92
N LEU A 761 7.94 -3.17 -10.62
CA LEU A 761 7.43 -3.54 -11.93
C LEU A 761 5.92 -3.89 -11.87
N ALA A 762 5.46 -4.55 -10.80
CA ALA A 762 4.04 -4.85 -10.60
C ALA A 762 3.19 -3.57 -10.62
N MET A 763 3.64 -2.50 -9.96
CA MET A 763 2.95 -1.20 -9.96
C MET A 763 2.91 -0.58 -11.36
N VAL A 764 4.04 -0.59 -12.07
CA VAL A 764 4.11 -0.04 -13.44
C VAL A 764 3.12 -0.76 -14.36
N ILE A 765 3.07 -2.09 -14.28
CA ILE A 765 2.15 -2.90 -15.10
C ILE A 765 0.69 -2.63 -14.68
N ALA A 766 0.40 -2.60 -13.37
CA ALA A 766 -0.95 -2.36 -12.85
C ALA A 766 -1.52 -1.00 -13.30
N ILE A 767 -0.72 0.06 -13.18
CA ILE A 767 -1.13 1.41 -13.60
C ILE A 767 -1.41 1.47 -15.10
N ARG A 768 -0.57 0.83 -15.92
CA ARG A 768 -0.65 0.95 -17.38
C ARG A 768 -1.65 -0.02 -18.01
N TYR A 769 -1.71 -1.24 -17.52
CA TYR A 769 -2.44 -2.34 -18.16
C TYR A 769 -3.49 -2.98 -17.25
N GLY A 770 -3.55 -2.58 -15.99
CA GLY A 770 -4.49 -3.06 -14.99
C GLY A 770 -4.03 -4.30 -14.23
N LEU A 771 -4.76 -4.58 -13.15
CA LEU A 771 -4.44 -5.66 -12.20
C LEU A 771 -4.56 -7.06 -12.81
N SER A 772 -5.51 -7.26 -13.74
CA SER A 772 -5.66 -8.55 -14.44
C SER A 772 -4.43 -8.88 -15.29
N VAL A 773 -3.85 -7.88 -15.98
CA VAL A 773 -2.61 -8.07 -16.75
C VAL A 773 -1.42 -8.32 -15.84
N THR A 774 -1.34 -7.63 -14.69
CA THR A 774 -0.29 -7.87 -13.69
C THR A 774 -0.33 -9.31 -13.19
N LEU A 775 -1.52 -9.83 -12.87
CA LEU A 775 -1.72 -11.22 -12.48
C LEU A 775 -1.36 -12.19 -13.61
N GLY A 776 -1.72 -11.86 -14.85
CA GLY A 776 -1.33 -12.60 -16.06
C GLY A 776 0.19 -12.65 -16.25
N CYS A 777 0.90 -11.54 -16.00
CA CYS A 777 2.38 -11.52 -16.03
C CYS A 777 2.97 -12.44 -14.95
N GLY A 778 2.34 -12.54 -13.77
CA GLY A 778 2.70 -13.53 -12.75
C GLY A 778 2.54 -14.98 -13.28
N ALA A 779 1.43 -15.27 -13.96
CA ALA A 779 1.21 -16.58 -14.60
C ALA A 779 2.27 -16.88 -15.68
N VAL A 780 2.64 -15.89 -16.50
CA VAL A 780 3.72 -16.01 -17.51
C VAL A 780 5.06 -16.28 -16.83
N ALA A 781 5.38 -15.60 -15.73
CA ALA A 781 6.60 -15.86 -14.98
C ALA A 781 6.66 -17.30 -14.44
N TYR A 782 5.57 -17.84 -13.90
CA TYR A 782 5.47 -19.24 -13.51
C TYR A 782 5.53 -20.21 -14.69
N PHE A 783 4.99 -19.82 -15.84
CA PHE A 783 5.12 -20.62 -17.08
C PHE A 783 6.58 -20.67 -17.55
N LEU A 784 7.31 -19.57 -17.48
CA LEU A 784 8.76 -19.56 -17.74
C LEU A 784 9.52 -20.44 -16.74
N ALA A 785 9.14 -20.40 -15.46
CA ALA A 785 9.69 -21.30 -14.46
C ALA A 785 9.41 -22.77 -14.79
N LEU A 786 8.22 -23.09 -15.29
CA LEU A 786 7.86 -24.43 -15.76
C LEU A 786 8.76 -24.92 -16.91
N LEU A 787 9.00 -24.09 -17.92
CA LEU A 787 9.89 -24.42 -19.02
C LEU A 787 11.34 -24.64 -18.54
N LEU A 788 11.77 -23.89 -17.53
CA LEU A 788 13.11 -23.96 -16.96
C LEU A 788 13.31 -25.11 -15.96
N THR A 789 12.27 -25.89 -15.65
CA THR A 789 12.42 -27.08 -14.78
C THR A 789 13.37 -28.12 -15.35
N SER A 790 13.45 -28.23 -16.67
CA SER A 790 14.39 -29.14 -17.37
C SER A 790 15.85 -28.77 -17.15
N ALA A 791 16.14 -27.52 -16.76
CA ALA A 791 17.48 -27.04 -16.46
C ALA A 791 17.92 -27.34 -15.01
N LEU A 792 16.96 -27.72 -14.14
CA LEU A 792 17.27 -28.13 -12.78
C LEU A 792 17.91 -29.52 -12.80
N PRO A 793 18.94 -29.77 -11.98
CA PRO A 793 19.56 -31.07 -11.91
C PRO A 793 18.56 -32.15 -11.48
N SER A 794 18.33 -33.15 -12.33
CA SER A 794 17.61 -34.36 -11.94
C SER A 794 18.56 -35.23 -11.12
N LYS A 795 18.07 -35.88 -10.08
CA LYS A 795 18.80 -37.04 -9.51
C LYS A 795 18.95 -38.08 -10.61
N ALA A 796 20.19 -38.28 -11.08
CA ALA A 796 20.47 -39.56 -11.72
C ALA A 796 20.08 -40.66 -10.74
N ALA A 797 19.25 -41.58 -11.21
CA ALA A 797 18.65 -42.65 -10.43
C ALA A 797 19.68 -43.49 -9.70
#